data_1b791f2064b3faccfc0f763a65c45bbb
#
_entry.id   1b791f2064b3faccfc0f763a65c45bbb
#
_cell.length_a   1.000
_cell.length_b   1.000
_cell.length_c   1.000
_cell.angle_alpha   90.00
_cell.angle_beta   90.00
_cell.angle_gamma   90.00
#
_symmetry.space_group_name_H-M   'P 1'
#
loop_
_entity.id
_entity.type
_entity.pdbx_description
1 polymer ?
#
loop_
_entity_poly.entity_id
_entity_poly.type
_entity_poly.pdbx_seq_one_letter_code
_entity_poly.pdbx_strand_id
1 'polypeptide(L)'
;MAQHQMPRRHFLGTVGAAGLGSAAIGLTTGTGQAEAAPAGTQGAAGASAGQEAALPYPTLRRPFAMPGVKEQDWTGALFVGTGESRFALRVGLLTAQGKLLREKMTNYLWRIGPMTPDGAYKEVQVTTDDRTVMPAHLEALREVIAHPDQWSQSAVADATAKLPQLQKKYDQVQSEKRTIRVRYARTGDGSGLVGAVTALDDDTTLVLELSSPWGEEATFALDGEGLTGSAPGLLEKNRTGHIRLSPTERADSSGCYASVADMTAAVTGGSGAPGTAVAALVYRLGKGRTITFAARVDDRPLEARTPEAHEVEHTLAAAGAHVRGGNLTGSGPVGRAADAVRDALSLNTNYDRDRLRNFVMWGWGGGGGLFTGWDSAFDAVDAALVSRTLAVQHETDVFEAPAPPNQVPLQGPRYDQQNSGPMHAYAVWRLYTKFGDRSVLEKAYPALVTFHDLLPEWDTDKDGLLETPYFGDRIGGRGNHLGLDDSPVYAAYHRIAKQGGSGDKRDNTDLTDVALNSYYALLAETLAKMARVLGRPEDATRFAAQHERIRRLLNDRLWHPEKGLYLSRYLDGTWNEVVTPTVFYPMYAGLATPERARILVERHLLDPEEFWGDYVVPSVARNDPAYCSGGPVHPSSGHFRFFDRYGEGSAPEQWKGAVWPPMNATVYDGVKRYGFDDVAGRFAARSTAMYLDAWDKENWFPESFDPEPGQSIMDSAVDTAWRTYSWSNAMAVQGLHELISDNPWDGDPSALMFGTLSLPGTNTVANVQLRGHTYAVSAGPDRTTLVRDGRTVFRATGARVAVRNFVLRGSGASFDINADGPARVEVFAEDGRARGRKVPGGRTHVSL
;
A
#
# COMPACT_ATOMS: atom_id res chain seq x y z
N MET A 1 -26.28 -20.79 14.79
CA MET A 1 -26.36 -20.25 16.16
C MET A 1 -25.03 -20.49 16.83
N ALA A 2 -24.26 -19.50 16.92
CA ALA A 2 -23.28 -19.14 17.94
C ALA A 2 -22.40 -18.06 17.35
N GLN A 3 -22.73 -16.83 17.69
CA GLN A 3 -21.84 -15.69 17.51
C GLN A 3 -20.64 -15.92 18.42
N HIS A 4 -19.47 -16.17 17.87
CA HIS A 4 -18.22 -16.04 18.60
C HIS A 4 -17.88 -14.55 18.69
N GLN A 5 -18.48 -13.88 19.67
CA GLN A 5 -17.97 -12.65 20.21
C GLN A 5 -16.65 -12.98 20.92
N MET A 6 -15.54 -12.43 20.44
CA MET A 6 -14.29 -12.41 21.22
C MET A 6 -14.53 -11.64 22.52
N PRO A 7 -14.12 -12.17 23.68
CA PRO A 7 -14.31 -11.49 24.95
C PRO A 7 -13.41 -10.26 25.02
N ARG A 8 -14.03 -9.11 25.17
CA ARG A 8 -13.36 -7.86 25.57
C ARG A 8 -12.85 -8.04 26.99
N ARG A 9 -11.54 -8.24 27.17
CA ARG A 9 -10.90 -8.09 28.47
C ARG A 9 -10.55 -6.61 28.69
N HIS A 10 -11.22 -6.01 29.67
CA HIS A 10 -10.83 -4.76 30.30
C HIS A 10 -9.45 -4.91 30.92
N PHE A 11 -8.50 -4.11 30.47
CA PHE A 11 -7.25 -3.89 31.20
C PHE A 11 -7.38 -2.55 31.94
N LEU A 12 -7.82 -2.61 33.19
CA LEU A 12 -7.52 -1.63 34.22
C LEU A 12 -6.40 -2.23 35.06
N GLY A 13 -5.18 -1.83 34.78
CA GLY A 13 -4.01 -2.15 35.59
C GLY A 13 -3.46 -0.86 36.21
N THR A 14 -3.60 -0.75 37.47
CA THR A 14 -3.06 0.25 38.39
C THR A 14 -1.57 0.53 38.12
N VAL A 15 -1.26 1.79 37.82
CA VAL A 15 0.12 2.31 37.81
C VAL A 15 0.48 2.70 39.23
N GLY A 16 1.37 1.91 39.84
CA GLY A 16 2.04 2.27 41.08
C GLY A 16 3.15 3.30 40.81
N ALA A 17 3.09 4.39 41.55
CA ALA A 17 4.10 5.43 41.55
C ALA A 17 5.44 4.93 42.11
N ALA A 18 6.51 5.11 41.36
CA ALA A 18 7.90 5.03 41.89
C ALA A 18 8.75 6.14 41.27
N GLY A 19 9.16 7.00 42.17
CA GLY A 19 10.34 7.85 42.34
C GLY A 19 11.00 8.46 41.08
N LEU A 20 10.82 9.78 40.94
CA LEU A 20 11.65 10.70 40.16
C LEU A 20 13.02 10.89 40.84
N GLY A 21 14.09 10.44 40.18
CA GLY A 21 15.45 10.83 40.45
C GLY A 21 15.94 11.81 39.40
N SER A 22 16.08 13.08 39.80
CA SER A 22 16.63 14.16 38.97
C SER A 22 18.14 14.02 38.81
N ALA A 23 18.63 13.89 37.59
CA ALA A 23 20.03 14.13 37.22
C ALA A 23 20.10 15.33 36.28
N ALA A 24 20.55 16.44 36.81
CA ALA A 24 20.90 17.65 36.08
C ALA A 24 22.25 17.46 35.37
N ILE A 25 22.26 17.56 34.03
CA ILE A 25 23.49 17.68 33.26
C ILE A 25 23.61 19.12 32.76
N GLY A 26 24.64 19.79 33.19
CA GLY A 26 24.95 21.18 32.92
C GLY A 26 25.33 21.40 31.46
N LEU A 27 24.75 22.42 30.86
CA LEU A 27 25.17 23.02 29.61
C LEU A 27 26.34 23.99 29.84
N THR A 28 27.49 23.68 29.29
CA THR A 28 28.58 24.64 29.11
C THR A 28 28.46 25.32 27.74
N THR A 29 28.30 26.63 27.77
CA THR A 29 28.32 27.51 26.60
C THR A 29 29.76 27.68 26.10
N GLY A 30 30.01 27.22 24.87
CA GLY A 30 31.25 27.52 24.15
C GLY A 30 30.96 28.49 23.00
N THR A 31 31.41 29.73 23.15
CA THR A 31 31.42 30.75 22.07
C THR A 31 32.62 30.48 21.16
N GLY A 32 32.34 30.06 19.91
CA GLY A 32 33.35 29.98 18.86
C GLY A 32 32.95 30.89 17.68
N GLN A 33 33.73 31.89 17.41
CA GLN A 33 33.65 32.81 16.30
C GLN A 33 33.88 32.04 14.98
N ALA A 34 33.03 32.24 14.02
CA ALA A 34 33.22 31.75 12.65
C ALA A 34 33.89 32.84 11.80
N GLU A 35 35.07 32.54 11.28
CA GLU A 35 35.75 33.32 10.23
C GLU A 35 35.04 33.08 8.88
N ALA A 36 34.84 34.19 8.17
CA ALA A 36 34.26 34.23 6.79
C ALA A 36 35.33 33.81 5.76
N ALA A 37 35.01 32.89 4.90
CA ALA A 37 35.75 32.57 3.69
C ALA A 37 35.01 33.03 2.40
N PRO A 38 35.72 33.34 1.31
CA PRO A 38 35.29 34.27 0.28
C PRO A 38 34.35 33.71 -0.76
N ALA A 39 33.54 34.59 -1.33
CA ALA A 39 32.62 34.35 -2.44
C ALA A 39 33.36 33.88 -3.71
N GLY A 40 32.91 32.79 -4.28
CA GLY A 40 33.35 32.26 -5.56
C GLY A 40 32.22 31.66 -6.39
N THR A 41 31.88 32.33 -7.48
CA THR A 41 31.21 31.87 -8.70
C THR A 41 29.84 31.23 -8.62
N GLN A 42 28.86 32.00 -9.05
CA GLN A 42 27.53 31.56 -9.47
C GLN A 42 27.63 30.51 -10.58
N GLY A 43 27.36 29.24 -10.26
CA GLY A 43 27.03 28.18 -11.20
C GLY A 43 25.52 28.03 -11.25
N ALA A 44 24.98 27.89 -12.45
CA ALA A 44 23.56 27.79 -12.74
C ALA A 44 22.81 26.86 -11.76
N ALA A 45 21.81 27.42 -11.14
CA ALA A 45 20.85 26.70 -10.32
C ALA A 45 20.12 25.66 -11.20
N GLY A 46 20.54 24.39 -11.08
CA GLY A 46 19.68 23.27 -11.46
C GLY A 46 18.41 23.40 -10.64
N ALA A 47 17.27 23.34 -11.29
CA ALA A 47 15.97 23.27 -10.63
C ALA A 47 16.05 22.13 -9.61
N SER A 48 16.11 22.45 -8.33
CA SER A 48 15.98 21.50 -7.24
C SER A 48 14.67 20.76 -7.48
N ALA A 49 14.74 19.42 -7.59
CA ALA A 49 13.56 18.58 -7.42
C ALA A 49 12.85 19.12 -6.17
N GLY A 50 11.65 19.67 -6.37
CA GLY A 50 10.96 20.40 -5.34
C GLY A 50 10.89 19.54 -4.10
N GLN A 51 11.51 19.96 -3.02
CA GLN A 51 11.15 19.48 -1.71
C GLN A 51 9.64 19.63 -1.65
N GLU A 52 8.92 18.49 -1.64
CA GLU A 52 7.53 18.52 -1.20
C GLU A 52 7.58 19.20 0.16
N ALA A 53 7.10 20.42 0.21
CA ALA A 53 7.09 21.19 1.46
C ALA A 53 6.36 20.34 2.49
N ALA A 54 6.89 20.27 3.69
CA ALA A 54 6.21 19.65 4.82
C ALA A 54 4.77 20.13 4.79
N LEU A 55 3.81 19.20 4.65
CA LEU A 55 2.43 19.50 4.27
C LEU A 55 1.84 20.57 5.19
N PRO A 56 1.72 21.79 4.73
CA PRO A 56 0.90 22.75 5.43
C PRO A 56 -0.55 22.27 5.33
N TYR A 57 -1.35 22.62 6.26
CA TYR A 57 -2.78 22.41 6.11
C TYR A 57 -3.37 23.36 5.04
N PRO A 58 -4.58 23.07 4.56
CA PRO A 58 -5.45 21.98 4.95
C PRO A 58 -4.97 20.63 4.41
N THR A 59 -5.20 19.58 5.17
CA THR A 59 -4.87 18.22 4.78
C THR A 59 -6.14 17.48 4.38
N LEU A 60 -6.24 17.00 3.14
CA LEU A 60 -7.38 16.23 2.65
C LEU A 60 -7.19 14.74 3.01
N ARG A 61 -7.15 14.46 4.32
CA ARG A 61 -6.87 13.13 4.84
C ARG A 61 -7.84 12.78 5.94
N ARG A 62 -7.98 11.51 6.20
CA ARG A 62 -8.72 11.09 7.39
C ARG A 62 -7.84 11.22 8.63
N PRO A 63 -8.43 11.44 9.80
CA PRO A 63 -7.74 11.34 11.06
C PRO A 63 -7.23 9.92 11.25
N PHE A 64 -6.05 9.79 11.85
CA PHE A 64 -5.56 8.50 12.29
C PHE A 64 -6.50 7.89 13.33
N ALA A 65 -6.87 6.61 13.19
CA ALA A 65 -7.69 5.90 14.15
C ALA A 65 -6.86 5.53 15.39
N MET A 66 -6.88 6.40 16.37
CA MET A 66 -6.26 6.12 17.68
C MET A 66 -7.04 5.06 18.43
N PRO A 67 -6.42 4.31 19.38
CA PRO A 67 -7.16 3.46 20.28
C PRO A 67 -8.30 4.25 20.97
N GLY A 68 -9.55 3.89 20.68
CA GLY A 68 -10.73 4.58 21.20
C GLY A 68 -11.40 5.54 20.23
N VAL A 69 -10.77 5.98 19.15
CA VAL A 69 -11.41 6.73 18.06
C VAL A 69 -11.96 5.74 17.04
N LYS A 70 -13.27 5.66 16.92
CA LYS A 70 -13.97 4.69 16.05
C LYS A 70 -14.32 5.26 14.67
N GLU A 71 -14.06 6.55 14.44
CA GLU A 71 -14.54 7.24 13.25
C GLU A 71 -13.52 7.13 12.12
N GLN A 72 -13.95 6.56 11.02
CA GLN A 72 -13.26 6.54 9.75
C GLN A 72 -14.07 7.36 8.77
N ASP A 73 -13.67 8.59 8.53
CA ASP A 73 -14.37 9.50 7.64
C ASP A 73 -13.62 9.67 6.32
N TRP A 74 -14.14 9.08 5.28
CA TRP A 74 -13.56 9.09 3.93
C TRP A 74 -13.87 10.36 3.16
N THR A 75 -14.94 11.01 3.49
CA THR A 75 -15.44 12.16 2.76
C THR A 75 -14.91 13.46 3.34
N GLY A 76 -14.25 13.37 4.50
CA GLY A 76 -13.81 14.52 5.26
C GLY A 76 -12.50 15.13 4.79
N ALA A 77 -12.21 16.28 5.38
CA ALA A 77 -10.94 16.97 5.34
C ALA A 77 -10.45 17.23 6.76
N LEU A 78 -9.18 16.93 7.01
CA LEU A 78 -8.51 17.26 8.26
C LEU A 78 -7.71 18.54 8.08
N PHE A 79 -7.96 19.52 8.95
CA PHE A 79 -7.19 20.76 9.02
C PHE A 79 -6.30 20.73 10.26
N VAL A 80 -5.02 20.96 10.06
CA VAL A 80 -4.05 21.11 11.13
C VAL A 80 -3.67 22.59 11.21
N GLY A 81 -4.07 23.22 12.29
CA GLY A 81 -3.85 24.66 12.52
C GLY A 81 -2.55 24.97 13.24
N THR A 82 -2.34 26.23 13.57
CA THR A 82 -1.20 26.71 14.31
C THR A 82 -1.11 26.06 15.70
N GLY A 83 0.08 25.72 16.13
CA GLY A 83 0.29 25.00 17.40
C GLY A 83 -0.38 23.61 17.41
N GLU A 84 -0.76 23.14 16.20
CA GLU A 84 -1.37 21.85 15.94
C GLU A 84 -2.83 21.71 16.45
N SER A 85 -3.56 22.81 16.47
CA SER A 85 -5.02 22.74 16.54
C SER A 85 -5.57 21.98 15.35
N ARG A 86 -6.54 21.08 15.58
CA ARG A 86 -7.07 20.23 14.53
C ARG A 86 -8.59 20.36 14.42
N PHE A 87 -9.03 20.47 13.18
CA PHE A 87 -10.44 20.56 12.86
C PHE A 87 -10.79 19.54 11.78
N ALA A 88 -11.94 18.93 11.89
CA ALA A 88 -12.49 18.06 10.86
C ALA A 88 -13.70 18.72 10.19
N LEU A 89 -13.63 18.82 8.87
CA LEU A 89 -14.82 19.03 8.04
C LEU A 89 -15.29 17.65 7.58
N ARG A 90 -16.53 17.30 7.87
CA ARG A 90 -17.13 16.04 7.45
C ARG A 90 -18.31 16.27 6.55
N VAL A 91 -18.49 15.37 5.59
CA VAL A 91 -19.63 15.37 4.69
C VAL A 91 -20.50 14.17 5.03
N GLY A 92 -21.64 14.43 5.63
CA GLY A 92 -22.64 13.41 5.99
C GLY A 92 -23.71 13.28 4.90
N LEU A 93 -24.22 12.08 4.73
CA LEU A 93 -25.32 11.75 3.81
C LEU A 93 -26.45 11.07 4.59
N LEU A 94 -27.66 11.64 4.52
CA LEU A 94 -28.81 11.06 5.19
C LEU A 94 -29.44 9.99 4.32
N THR A 95 -29.64 8.79 4.89
CA THR A 95 -30.36 7.72 4.21
C THR A 95 -31.87 8.01 4.17
N ALA A 96 -32.60 7.37 3.28
CA ALA A 96 -34.08 7.50 3.21
C ALA A 96 -34.76 7.04 4.51
N GLN A 97 -34.10 6.17 5.29
CA GLN A 97 -34.59 5.75 6.61
C GLN A 97 -34.24 6.73 7.75
N GLY A 98 -33.67 7.89 7.43
CA GLY A 98 -33.32 8.89 8.41
C GLY A 98 -32.04 8.60 9.22
N LYS A 99 -31.15 7.73 8.75
CA LYS A 99 -29.85 7.47 9.35
C LYS A 99 -28.80 8.37 8.72
N LEU A 100 -28.03 9.08 9.53
CA LEU A 100 -26.89 9.86 9.07
C LEU A 100 -25.67 8.95 8.88
N LEU A 101 -25.21 8.84 7.64
CA LEU A 101 -23.95 8.19 7.27
C LEU A 101 -22.82 9.19 7.49
N ARG A 102 -22.25 9.18 8.66
CA ARG A 102 -21.14 10.01 9.08
C ARG A 102 -19.94 9.16 9.51
N GLU A 103 -20.22 8.09 10.21
CA GLU A 103 -19.23 7.14 10.72
C GLU A 103 -19.14 5.90 9.82
N LYS A 104 -17.94 5.32 9.67
CA LYS A 104 -17.70 4.09 8.92
C LYS A 104 -18.26 4.13 7.50
N MET A 105 -18.06 5.24 6.81
CA MET A 105 -18.52 5.38 5.42
C MET A 105 -17.77 4.47 4.44
N THR A 106 -16.82 3.69 4.92
CA THR A 106 -16.02 2.75 4.12
C THR A 106 -16.86 1.76 3.31
N ASN A 107 -17.95 1.27 3.87
CA ASN A 107 -18.88 0.38 3.17
C ASN A 107 -19.73 1.11 2.11
N TYR A 108 -19.78 2.44 2.18
CA TYR A 108 -20.58 3.29 1.31
C TYR A 108 -19.76 4.04 0.28
N LEU A 109 -18.45 3.88 0.26
CA LEU A 109 -17.60 4.43 -0.78
C LEU A 109 -17.90 3.70 -2.10
N TRP A 110 -18.35 4.47 -3.10
CA TRP A 110 -18.78 3.92 -4.37
C TRP A 110 -17.70 3.98 -5.43
N ARG A 111 -17.01 5.12 -5.52
CA ARG A 111 -15.90 5.29 -6.46
C ARG A 111 -14.83 6.18 -5.88
N ILE A 112 -13.60 5.78 -6.13
CA ILE A 112 -12.38 6.54 -5.90
C ILE A 112 -12.07 7.25 -7.20
N GLY A 113 -12.05 8.58 -7.15
CA GLY A 113 -11.62 9.41 -8.25
C GLY A 113 -10.18 9.88 -8.10
N PRO A 114 -9.74 10.82 -8.94
CA PRO A 114 -8.41 11.39 -8.86
C PRO A 114 -8.14 12.01 -7.49
N MET A 115 -6.98 11.67 -6.89
CA MET A 115 -6.53 12.28 -5.63
C MET A 115 -5.01 12.26 -5.50
N THR A 116 -4.49 13.01 -4.54
CA THR A 116 -3.06 13.11 -4.27
C THR A 116 -2.75 12.71 -2.82
N PRO A 117 -1.61 12.03 -2.57
CA PRO A 117 -1.24 11.63 -1.22
C PRO A 117 -0.91 12.81 -0.30
N ASP A 118 -0.56 13.97 -0.86
CA ASP A 118 -0.34 15.21 -0.12
C ASP A 118 -1.63 15.96 0.23
N GLY A 119 -2.79 15.44 -0.18
CA GLY A 119 -4.10 16.05 0.06
C GLY A 119 -4.35 17.36 -0.73
N ALA A 120 -3.58 17.60 -1.80
CA ALA A 120 -3.83 18.79 -2.63
C ALA A 120 -5.12 18.71 -3.43
N TYR A 121 -5.56 17.50 -3.78
CA TYR A 121 -6.83 17.23 -4.45
C TYR A 121 -7.43 15.90 -4.03
N LYS A 122 -8.76 15.83 -3.99
CA LYS A 122 -9.51 14.60 -3.73
C LYS A 122 -10.84 14.61 -4.45
N GLU A 123 -11.19 13.51 -5.10
CA GLU A 123 -12.53 13.26 -5.65
C GLU A 123 -13.00 11.85 -5.24
N VAL A 124 -14.20 11.75 -4.67
CA VAL A 124 -14.82 10.47 -4.33
C VAL A 124 -16.33 10.52 -4.59
N GLN A 125 -16.93 9.36 -4.85
CA GLN A 125 -18.38 9.18 -4.82
C GLN A 125 -18.76 8.32 -3.63
N VAL A 126 -19.78 8.74 -2.89
CA VAL A 126 -20.33 8.04 -1.74
C VAL A 126 -21.80 7.79 -1.97
N THR A 127 -22.29 6.63 -1.63
CA THR A 127 -23.68 6.26 -1.78
C THR A 127 -24.27 5.70 -0.50
N THR A 128 -25.57 5.73 -0.35
CA THR A 128 -26.29 5.01 0.71
C THR A 128 -26.42 3.51 0.43
N ASP A 129 -25.98 3.05 -0.73
CA ASP A 129 -25.91 1.64 -1.09
C ASP A 129 -24.80 0.96 -0.28
N ASP A 130 -25.19 0.12 0.67
CA ASP A 130 -24.27 -0.61 1.53
C ASP A 130 -23.59 -1.73 0.73
N ARG A 131 -22.30 -1.55 0.45
CA ARG A 131 -21.49 -2.52 -0.30
C ARG A 131 -21.27 -3.85 0.43
N THR A 132 -21.77 -4.01 1.66
CA THR A 132 -21.79 -5.34 2.31
C THR A 132 -22.75 -6.33 1.63
N VAL A 133 -23.63 -5.85 0.77
CA VAL A 133 -24.51 -6.71 -0.06
C VAL A 133 -24.26 -6.37 -1.52
N MET A 134 -23.40 -7.11 -2.16
CA MET A 134 -23.04 -6.92 -3.55
C MET A 134 -23.84 -7.84 -4.48
N PRO A 135 -24.08 -7.45 -5.74
CA PRO A 135 -24.67 -8.35 -6.75
C PRO A 135 -23.96 -9.71 -6.84
N ALA A 136 -22.64 -9.71 -6.74
CA ALA A 136 -21.82 -10.92 -6.77
C ALA A 136 -22.16 -11.91 -5.63
N HIS A 137 -22.56 -11.41 -4.44
CA HIS A 137 -23.04 -12.27 -3.35
C HIS A 137 -24.32 -13.00 -3.72
N LEU A 138 -25.25 -12.26 -4.28
CA LEU A 138 -26.55 -12.82 -4.67
C LEU A 138 -26.37 -13.86 -5.79
N GLU A 139 -25.45 -13.59 -6.72
CA GLU A 139 -25.11 -14.50 -7.80
C GLU A 139 -24.46 -15.78 -7.28
N ALA A 140 -23.50 -15.65 -6.37
CA ALA A 140 -22.84 -16.79 -5.75
C ALA A 140 -23.82 -17.69 -4.96
N LEU A 141 -24.76 -17.09 -4.22
CA LEU A 141 -25.80 -17.87 -3.54
C LEU A 141 -26.72 -18.62 -4.54
N ARG A 142 -27.03 -17.99 -5.67
CA ARG A 142 -27.80 -18.64 -6.75
C ARG A 142 -27.03 -19.80 -7.35
N GLU A 143 -25.72 -19.65 -7.55
CA GLU A 143 -24.84 -20.71 -8.09
C GLU A 143 -24.81 -21.93 -7.16
N VAL A 144 -24.67 -21.72 -5.85
CA VAL A 144 -24.73 -22.81 -4.86
C VAL A 144 -26.06 -23.56 -4.92
N ILE A 145 -27.16 -22.83 -5.07
CA ILE A 145 -28.51 -23.42 -5.16
C ILE A 145 -28.73 -24.17 -6.49
N ALA A 146 -28.17 -23.65 -7.58
CA ALA A 146 -28.31 -24.23 -8.93
C ALA A 146 -27.52 -25.54 -9.10
N HIS A 147 -26.41 -25.71 -8.36
CA HIS A 147 -25.51 -26.86 -8.45
C HIS A 147 -25.35 -27.59 -7.12
N PRO A 148 -26.43 -28.13 -6.52
CA PRO A 148 -26.43 -28.70 -5.18
C PRO A 148 -25.56 -29.96 -5.04
N ASP A 149 -25.24 -30.62 -6.14
CA ASP A 149 -24.35 -31.77 -6.21
C ASP A 149 -22.86 -31.42 -5.97
N GLN A 150 -22.49 -30.15 -6.16
CA GLN A 150 -21.13 -29.65 -5.97
C GLN A 150 -20.87 -29.14 -4.55
N TRP A 151 -21.90 -29.11 -3.69
CA TRP A 151 -21.84 -28.47 -2.38
C TRP A 151 -22.36 -29.38 -1.26
N SER A 152 -21.94 -29.11 -0.04
CA SER A 152 -22.48 -29.79 1.13
C SER A 152 -23.97 -29.44 1.30
N GLN A 153 -24.76 -30.39 1.83
CA GLN A 153 -26.17 -30.15 2.11
C GLN A 153 -26.40 -28.93 3.02
N SER A 154 -25.50 -28.69 3.98
CA SER A 154 -25.55 -27.53 4.87
C SER A 154 -25.31 -26.21 4.11
N ALA A 155 -24.40 -26.20 3.15
CA ALA A 155 -24.14 -25.01 2.33
C ALA A 155 -25.35 -24.66 1.44
N VAL A 156 -25.97 -25.67 0.80
CA VAL A 156 -27.17 -25.48 -0.01
C VAL A 156 -28.35 -24.99 0.83
N ALA A 157 -28.57 -25.57 2.01
CA ALA A 157 -29.62 -25.13 2.92
C ALA A 157 -29.41 -23.69 3.40
N ASP A 158 -28.18 -23.31 3.74
CA ASP A 158 -27.83 -21.96 4.19
C ASP A 158 -28.00 -20.94 3.07
N ALA A 159 -27.53 -21.25 1.86
CA ALA A 159 -27.73 -20.41 0.67
C ALA A 159 -29.22 -20.19 0.36
N THR A 160 -30.01 -21.25 0.41
CA THR A 160 -31.46 -21.21 0.19
C THR A 160 -32.17 -20.32 1.22
N ALA A 161 -31.73 -20.36 2.48
CA ALA A 161 -32.29 -19.51 3.53
C ALA A 161 -31.87 -18.04 3.43
N LYS A 162 -30.62 -17.75 3.03
CA LYS A 162 -30.04 -16.40 2.99
C LYS A 162 -30.41 -15.61 1.74
N LEU A 163 -30.48 -16.26 0.58
CA LEU A 163 -30.73 -15.57 -0.70
C LEU A 163 -31.97 -14.66 -0.68
N PRO A 164 -33.16 -15.09 -0.23
CA PRO A 164 -34.33 -14.20 -0.22
C PRO A 164 -34.17 -12.99 0.71
N GLN A 165 -33.49 -13.15 1.83
CA GLN A 165 -33.28 -12.09 2.82
C GLN A 165 -32.30 -11.04 2.29
N LEU A 166 -31.18 -11.47 1.70
CA LEU A 166 -30.18 -10.58 1.11
C LEU A 166 -30.71 -9.92 -0.15
N GLN A 167 -31.48 -10.63 -0.99
CA GLN A 167 -32.13 -10.05 -2.16
C GLN A 167 -33.07 -8.91 -1.74
N LYS A 168 -33.94 -9.17 -0.77
CA LYS A 168 -34.86 -8.14 -0.24
C LYS A 168 -34.11 -6.93 0.31
N LYS A 169 -33.03 -7.15 1.06
CA LYS A 169 -32.18 -6.06 1.58
C LYS A 169 -31.55 -5.26 0.43
N TYR A 170 -31.01 -5.95 -0.58
CA TYR A 170 -30.42 -5.31 -1.74
C TYR A 170 -31.44 -4.47 -2.51
N ASP A 171 -32.60 -5.03 -2.83
CA ASP A 171 -33.67 -4.34 -3.59
C ASP A 171 -34.16 -3.09 -2.84
N GLN A 172 -34.31 -3.19 -1.52
CA GLN A 172 -34.69 -2.05 -0.68
C GLN A 172 -33.63 -0.96 -0.76
N VAL A 173 -32.34 -1.30 -0.55
CA VAL A 173 -31.23 -0.32 -0.60
C VAL A 173 -31.16 0.33 -1.97
N GLN A 174 -31.30 -0.44 -3.07
CA GLN A 174 -31.27 0.11 -4.43
C GLN A 174 -32.44 1.07 -4.70
N SER A 175 -33.62 0.78 -4.18
CA SER A 175 -34.79 1.67 -4.36
C SER A 175 -34.66 3.01 -3.62
N GLU A 176 -33.87 3.06 -2.55
CA GLU A 176 -33.69 4.20 -1.67
C GLU A 176 -32.32 4.88 -1.83
N LYS A 177 -31.56 4.46 -2.82
CA LYS A 177 -30.20 4.89 -3.06
C LYS A 177 -30.08 6.40 -3.25
N ARG A 178 -29.10 6.97 -2.56
CA ARG A 178 -28.64 8.36 -2.72
C ARG A 178 -27.14 8.36 -2.88
N THR A 179 -26.66 9.09 -3.87
CA THR A 179 -25.24 9.18 -4.20
C THR A 179 -24.82 10.64 -4.28
N ILE A 180 -23.67 10.95 -3.73
CA ILE A 180 -23.03 12.25 -3.84
C ILE A 180 -21.64 12.10 -4.46
N ARG A 181 -21.19 13.14 -5.16
CA ARG A 181 -19.81 13.30 -5.55
C ARG A 181 -19.19 14.44 -4.74
N VAL A 182 -18.09 14.15 -4.06
CA VAL A 182 -17.35 15.09 -3.22
C VAL A 182 -16.03 15.42 -3.88
N ARG A 183 -15.71 16.71 -4.03
CA ARG A 183 -14.42 17.19 -4.54
C ARG A 183 -13.85 18.22 -3.59
N TYR A 184 -12.52 18.14 -3.36
CA TYR A 184 -11.75 19.13 -2.62
C TYR A 184 -10.51 19.52 -3.40
N ALA A 185 -10.10 20.77 -3.26
CA ALA A 185 -8.80 21.26 -3.71
C ALA A 185 -8.23 22.23 -2.67
N ARG A 186 -6.95 22.07 -2.35
CA ARG A 186 -6.20 23.01 -1.50
C ARG A 186 -6.05 24.36 -2.21
N THR A 187 -6.19 25.45 -1.47
CA THR A 187 -5.92 26.80 -2.00
C THR A 187 -4.43 26.97 -2.30
N GLY A 188 -4.11 27.80 -3.29
CA GLY A 188 -2.72 28.01 -3.72
C GLY A 188 -1.80 28.58 -2.65
N ASP A 189 -2.36 29.32 -1.67
CA ASP A 189 -1.63 29.87 -0.52
C ASP A 189 -1.49 28.85 0.64
N GLY A 190 -2.09 27.67 0.51
CA GLY A 190 -2.06 26.63 1.52
C GLY A 190 -2.87 26.92 2.79
N SER A 191 -3.56 28.07 2.87
CA SER A 191 -4.30 28.48 4.06
C SER A 191 -5.69 27.87 4.18
N GLY A 192 -6.15 27.15 3.15
CA GLY A 192 -7.48 26.60 3.13
C GLY A 192 -7.71 25.59 2.01
N LEU A 193 -8.94 25.21 1.86
CA LEU A 193 -9.43 24.43 0.73
C LEU A 193 -10.71 25.02 0.16
N VAL A 194 -11.00 24.70 -1.07
CA VAL A 194 -12.32 24.79 -1.66
C VAL A 194 -12.93 23.41 -1.83
N GLY A 195 -14.25 23.30 -1.75
CA GLY A 195 -14.94 22.03 -1.90
C GLY A 195 -16.25 22.18 -2.67
N ALA A 196 -16.67 21.08 -3.27
CA ALA A 196 -17.95 20.94 -3.94
C ALA A 196 -18.56 19.58 -3.64
N VAL A 197 -19.84 19.55 -3.34
CA VAL A 197 -20.64 18.33 -3.18
C VAL A 197 -21.80 18.37 -4.14
N THR A 198 -21.86 17.43 -5.06
CA THR A 198 -22.92 17.31 -6.08
C THR A 198 -23.84 16.14 -5.74
N ALA A 199 -25.14 16.34 -5.65
CA ALA A 199 -26.14 15.28 -5.57
C ALA A 199 -26.27 14.59 -6.93
N LEU A 200 -26.14 13.27 -6.97
CA LEU A 200 -26.31 12.48 -8.19
C LEU A 200 -27.72 11.87 -8.28
N ASP A 201 -28.48 11.89 -7.20
CA ASP A 201 -29.85 11.44 -7.10
C ASP A 201 -30.75 12.55 -6.53
N ASP A 202 -32.07 12.45 -6.76
CA ASP A 202 -33.05 13.36 -6.18
C ASP A 202 -33.22 13.14 -4.67
N ASP A 203 -33.84 14.11 -3.99
CA ASP A 203 -34.14 14.06 -2.54
C ASP A 203 -32.93 13.72 -1.67
N THR A 204 -31.77 14.27 -2.01
CA THR A 204 -30.52 14.04 -1.27
C THR A 204 -30.39 15.05 -0.13
N THR A 205 -30.27 14.56 1.11
CA THR A 205 -29.96 15.42 2.27
C THR A 205 -28.49 15.30 2.63
N LEU A 206 -27.79 16.43 2.53
CA LEU A 206 -26.36 16.59 2.78
C LEU A 206 -26.15 17.32 4.10
N VAL A 207 -25.15 16.92 4.88
CA VAL A 207 -24.70 17.60 6.10
C VAL A 207 -23.23 17.97 5.97
N LEU A 208 -22.89 19.25 6.08
CA LEU A 208 -21.53 19.72 6.26
C LEU A 208 -21.29 19.98 7.74
N GLU A 209 -20.37 19.27 8.35
CA GLU A 209 -20.08 19.29 9.78
C GLU A 209 -18.68 19.82 10.06
N LEU A 210 -18.55 20.72 11.04
CA LEU A 210 -17.28 21.03 11.69
C LEU A 210 -17.25 20.46 13.10
N SER A 211 -16.19 19.73 13.41
CA SER A 211 -15.97 19.11 14.72
C SER A 211 -14.48 18.92 15.01
N SER A 212 -14.15 18.54 16.25
CA SER A 212 -12.81 18.11 16.62
C SER A 212 -12.69 16.59 16.42
N PRO A 213 -11.67 16.08 15.72
CA PRO A 213 -11.58 14.66 15.39
C PRO A 213 -11.16 13.77 16.58
N TRP A 214 -10.49 14.33 17.60
CA TRP A 214 -9.93 13.56 18.71
C TRP A 214 -10.40 13.99 20.09
N GLY A 215 -11.51 14.76 20.17
CA GLY A 215 -12.08 15.20 21.44
C GLY A 215 -11.29 16.31 22.12
N GLU A 216 -10.49 17.05 21.35
CA GLU A 216 -9.83 18.26 21.86
C GLU A 216 -10.87 19.31 22.24
N GLU A 217 -10.51 20.18 23.20
CA GLU A 217 -11.31 21.35 23.57
C GLU A 217 -11.43 22.30 22.37
N ALA A 218 -12.48 22.14 21.59
CA ALA A 218 -12.79 22.99 20.47
C ALA A 218 -14.19 23.58 20.66
N THR A 219 -14.39 24.80 20.20
CA THR A 219 -15.70 25.47 20.19
C THR A 219 -16.09 25.88 18.79
N PHE A 220 -17.33 25.60 18.42
CA PHE A 220 -17.87 25.93 17.11
C PHE A 220 -19.10 26.84 17.25
N ALA A 221 -19.29 27.71 16.28
CA ALA A 221 -20.39 28.67 16.25
C ALA A 221 -20.89 28.87 14.81
N LEU A 222 -22.12 29.34 14.69
CA LEU A 222 -22.66 29.92 13.46
C LEU A 222 -22.15 31.37 13.32
N ASP A 223 -21.78 31.76 12.10
CA ASP A 223 -21.36 33.10 11.77
C ASP A 223 -21.87 33.48 10.37
N GLY A 224 -22.96 34.22 10.33
CA GLY A 224 -23.70 34.47 9.10
C GLY A 224 -24.25 33.17 8.52
N GLU A 225 -23.96 32.93 7.25
CA GLU A 225 -24.35 31.69 6.55
C GLU A 225 -23.33 30.55 6.74
N GLY A 226 -22.22 30.81 7.45
CA GLY A 226 -21.12 29.89 7.61
C GLY A 226 -20.94 29.33 9.02
N LEU A 227 -19.88 28.52 9.20
CA LEU A 227 -19.45 27.97 10.47
C LEU A 227 -18.05 28.48 10.82
N THR A 228 -17.86 28.77 12.12
CA THR A 228 -16.55 29.09 12.68
C THR A 228 -16.19 28.12 13.79
N GLY A 229 -14.89 27.99 14.07
CA GLY A 229 -14.43 27.22 15.21
C GLY A 229 -13.07 27.71 15.72
N SER A 230 -12.78 27.40 16.98
CA SER A 230 -11.49 27.63 17.58
C SER A 230 -11.10 26.49 18.48
N ALA A 231 -9.80 26.17 18.50
CA ALA A 231 -9.24 25.14 19.36
C ALA A 231 -7.86 25.56 19.88
N PRO A 232 -7.51 25.22 21.14
CA PRO A 232 -6.16 25.43 21.64
C PRO A 232 -5.18 24.52 20.90
N GLY A 233 -3.93 24.96 20.79
CA GLY A 233 -2.87 24.13 20.24
C GLY A 233 -2.53 22.95 21.16
N LEU A 234 -2.24 21.81 20.59
CA LEU A 234 -1.80 20.62 21.35
C LEU A 234 -0.38 20.76 21.87
N LEU A 235 0.54 21.21 21.03
CA LEU A 235 1.95 21.40 21.38
C LEU A 235 2.18 22.76 22.04
N GLU A 236 1.53 23.79 21.55
CA GLU A 236 1.64 25.16 22.04
C GLU A 236 0.29 25.60 22.61
N LYS A 237 -0.02 25.23 23.84
CA LYS A 237 -1.31 25.50 24.51
C LYS A 237 -1.68 26.98 24.62
N ASN A 238 -0.71 27.86 24.49
CA ASN A 238 -0.90 29.31 24.47
C ASN A 238 -1.29 29.87 23.10
N ARG A 239 -1.32 29.06 22.06
CA ARG A 239 -1.80 29.41 20.73
C ARG A 239 -3.21 28.86 20.52
N THR A 240 -3.99 29.58 19.76
CA THR A 240 -5.35 29.16 19.35
C THR A 240 -5.41 29.13 17.84
N GLY A 241 -5.80 28.00 17.29
CA GLY A 241 -6.12 27.92 15.88
C GLY A 241 -7.60 28.22 15.65
N HIS A 242 -7.89 28.81 14.50
CA HIS A 242 -9.25 29.19 14.08
C HIS A 242 -9.55 28.53 12.74
N ILE A 243 -10.80 28.10 12.56
CA ILE A 243 -11.34 27.62 11.29
C ILE A 243 -12.60 28.41 10.90
N ARG A 244 -12.77 28.60 9.61
CA ARG A 244 -14.02 29.14 9.03
C ARG A 244 -14.41 28.31 7.81
N LEU A 245 -15.66 27.85 7.78
CA LEU A 245 -16.33 27.27 6.62
C LEU A 245 -17.34 28.28 6.07
N SER A 246 -17.18 28.69 4.84
CA SER A 246 -18.03 29.65 4.15
C SER A 246 -18.67 29.00 2.93
N PRO A 247 -19.96 28.65 2.96
CA PRO A 247 -20.68 28.16 1.79
C PRO A 247 -20.97 29.31 0.82
N THR A 248 -21.20 28.99 -0.46
CA THR A 248 -21.60 29.96 -1.48
C THR A 248 -23.09 30.22 -1.47
N GLU A 249 -23.87 29.39 -0.82
CA GLU A 249 -25.32 29.57 -0.68
C GLU A 249 -25.80 29.17 0.71
N ARG A 250 -26.93 29.71 1.11
CA ARG A 250 -27.53 29.46 2.41
C ARG A 250 -27.99 28.02 2.57
N ALA A 251 -27.73 27.44 3.75
CA ALA A 251 -28.23 26.13 4.13
C ALA A 251 -29.74 26.15 4.43
N ASP A 252 -30.43 25.04 4.20
CA ASP A 252 -31.85 24.90 4.57
C ASP A 252 -32.03 24.91 6.08
N SER A 253 -31.06 24.39 6.83
CA SER A 253 -30.99 24.52 8.28
C SER A 253 -29.54 24.49 8.76
N SER A 254 -29.30 25.03 9.94
CA SER A 254 -27.98 25.07 10.58
C SER A 254 -28.12 25.02 12.09
N GLY A 255 -27.09 24.54 12.78
CA GLY A 255 -27.10 24.45 14.24
C GLY A 255 -25.73 24.18 14.84
N CYS A 256 -25.62 24.49 16.15
CA CYS A 256 -24.49 24.10 16.99
C CYS A 256 -24.99 23.25 18.14
N TYR A 257 -24.27 22.15 18.44
CA TYR A 257 -24.74 21.09 19.29
C TYR A 257 -23.72 20.72 20.37
N ALA A 258 -24.26 20.21 21.50
CA ALA A 258 -23.43 19.75 22.64
C ALA A 258 -22.61 18.50 22.33
N SER A 259 -23.07 17.71 21.38
CA SER A 259 -22.37 16.48 20.93
C SER A 259 -22.73 16.11 19.49
N VAL A 260 -21.97 15.19 18.92
CA VAL A 260 -22.30 14.55 17.65
C VAL A 260 -23.63 13.81 17.70
N ALA A 261 -23.96 13.18 18.85
CA ALA A 261 -25.22 12.49 19.02
C ALA A 261 -26.41 13.47 18.99
N ASP A 262 -26.26 14.64 19.60
CA ASP A 262 -27.27 15.70 19.56
C ASP A 262 -27.46 16.26 18.15
N MET A 263 -26.36 16.52 17.44
CA MET A 263 -26.41 16.90 16.03
C MET A 263 -27.15 15.85 15.19
N THR A 264 -26.76 14.57 15.34
CA THR A 264 -27.40 13.47 14.60
C THR A 264 -28.89 13.40 14.89
N ALA A 265 -29.29 13.51 16.15
CA ALA A 265 -30.70 13.51 16.52
C ALA A 265 -31.45 14.69 15.85
N ALA A 266 -30.89 15.88 15.88
CA ALA A 266 -31.51 17.06 15.25
C ALA A 266 -31.64 16.93 13.73
N VAL A 267 -30.59 16.43 13.05
CA VAL A 267 -30.59 16.28 11.57
C VAL A 267 -31.56 15.16 11.13
N THR A 268 -31.75 14.14 11.95
CA THR A 268 -32.67 13.02 11.65
C THR A 268 -34.13 13.28 12.11
N GLY A 269 -34.47 14.51 12.45
CA GLY A 269 -35.85 14.92 12.76
C GLY A 269 -36.23 14.84 14.24
N GLY A 270 -35.28 14.55 15.12
CA GLY A 270 -35.44 14.62 16.57
C GLY A 270 -35.04 15.99 17.15
N SER A 271 -34.82 16.06 18.46
CA SER A 271 -34.28 17.20 19.18
C SER A 271 -32.87 16.92 19.66
N GLY A 272 -31.93 17.82 19.41
CA GLY A 272 -30.56 17.76 19.94
C GLY A 272 -30.29 18.94 20.89
N ALA A 273 -29.52 18.71 21.95
CA ALA A 273 -29.12 19.75 22.88
C ALA A 273 -28.20 20.76 22.20
N PRO A 274 -28.48 22.09 22.32
CA PRO A 274 -27.59 23.11 21.81
C PRO A 274 -26.28 23.15 22.58
N GLY A 275 -25.22 23.51 21.91
CA GLY A 275 -23.86 23.55 22.48
C GLY A 275 -22.83 24.06 21.48
N THR A 276 -21.56 23.86 21.74
CA THR A 276 -20.46 24.36 20.93
C THR A 276 -19.48 23.26 20.47
N ALA A 277 -19.80 22.00 20.74
CA ALA A 277 -18.86 20.91 20.41
C ALA A 277 -18.88 20.52 18.93
N VAL A 278 -19.99 20.76 18.22
CA VAL A 278 -20.17 20.43 16.81
C VAL A 278 -21.04 21.49 16.15
N ALA A 279 -20.72 21.89 14.92
CA ALA A 279 -21.58 22.75 14.12
C ALA A 279 -21.88 22.11 12.76
N ALA A 280 -23.10 22.30 12.25
CA ALA A 280 -23.55 21.70 11.01
C ALA A 280 -24.39 22.65 10.14
N LEU A 281 -24.21 22.47 8.80
CA LEU A 281 -25.09 23.04 7.77
C LEU A 281 -25.78 21.87 7.05
N VAL A 282 -27.07 21.97 6.84
CA VAL A 282 -27.88 20.93 6.20
C VAL A 282 -28.48 21.46 4.90
N TYR A 283 -28.36 20.69 3.83
CA TYR A 283 -28.87 21.02 2.49
C TYR A 283 -29.76 19.89 1.96
N ARG A 284 -30.87 20.26 1.35
CA ARG A 284 -31.76 19.35 0.61
C ARG A 284 -31.57 19.60 -0.89
N LEU A 285 -31.08 18.61 -1.58
CA LEU A 285 -30.64 18.76 -2.96
C LEU A 285 -31.42 17.85 -3.92
N GLY A 286 -31.87 18.43 -5.03
CA GLY A 286 -32.30 17.67 -6.20
C GLY A 286 -31.09 17.23 -7.02
N LYS A 287 -31.33 16.27 -7.89
CA LYS A 287 -30.29 15.71 -8.79
C LYS A 287 -29.59 16.80 -9.59
N GLY A 288 -28.27 16.71 -9.63
CA GLY A 288 -27.38 17.64 -10.33
C GLY A 288 -27.10 18.94 -9.58
N ARG A 289 -27.75 19.22 -8.44
CA ARG A 289 -27.43 20.35 -7.59
C ARG A 289 -26.06 20.16 -6.96
N THR A 290 -25.31 21.24 -6.88
CA THR A 290 -23.96 21.29 -6.29
C THR A 290 -23.93 22.40 -5.24
N ILE A 291 -23.45 22.05 -4.05
CA ILE A 291 -23.06 22.99 -3.01
C ILE A 291 -21.56 23.21 -3.12
N THR A 292 -21.15 24.45 -3.18
CA THR A 292 -19.73 24.85 -3.14
C THR A 292 -19.42 25.63 -1.88
N PHE A 293 -18.17 25.54 -1.42
CA PHE A 293 -17.73 26.22 -0.21
C PHE A 293 -16.21 26.42 -0.19
N ALA A 294 -15.75 27.29 0.71
CA ALA A 294 -14.35 27.41 1.09
C ALA A 294 -14.20 27.18 2.60
N ALA A 295 -13.11 26.54 3.01
CA ALA A 295 -12.72 26.43 4.40
C ALA A 295 -11.30 26.95 4.57
N ARG A 296 -11.06 27.77 5.61
CA ARG A 296 -9.75 28.37 5.91
C ARG A 296 -9.38 28.16 7.36
N VAL A 297 -8.08 28.05 7.61
CA VAL A 297 -7.51 27.98 8.96
C VAL A 297 -6.43 29.06 9.13
N ASP A 298 -6.36 29.64 10.34
CA ASP A 298 -5.37 30.67 10.70
C ASP A 298 -5.12 30.64 12.21
N ASP A 299 -4.08 31.30 12.68
CA ASP A 299 -3.83 31.56 14.10
C ASP A 299 -4.58 32.83 14.62
N ARG A 300 -5.30 33.51 13.75
CA ARG A 300 -6.14 34.68 14.04
C ARG A 300 -7.59 34.41 13.66
N PRO A 301 -8.54 35.04 14.34
CA PRO A 301 -9.94 34.97 13.94
C PRO A 301 -10.11 35.33 12.46
N LEU A 302 -10.84 34.51 11.73
CA LEU A 302 -11.05 34.65 10.29
C LEU A 302 -12.27 35.51 10.00
N GLU A 303 -12.11 36.56 9.17
CA GLU A 303 -13.23 37.42 8.72
C GLU A 303 -14.17 36.64 7.77
N ALA A 304 -15.43 37.05 7.78
CA ALA A 304 -16.44 36.49 6.90
C ALA A 304 -16.12 36.87 5.43
N ARG A 305 -15.92 35.87 4.61
CA ARG A 305 -15.79 36.01 3.15
C ARG A 305 -16.58 34.90 2.50
N THR A 306 -17.63 35.27 1.77
CA THR A 306 -18.36 34.30 0.94
C THR A 306 -17.59 34.10 -0.35
N PRO A 307 -17.15 32.85 -0.70
CA PRO A 307 -16.52 32.58 -1.97
C PRO A 307 -17.57 32.67 -3.10
N GLU A 308 -17.12 33.00 -4.29
CA GLU A 308 -17.94 32.91 -5.47
C GLU A 308 -17.93 31.47 -6.04
N ALA A 309 -19.11 30.94 -6.35
CA ALA A 309 -19.23 29.54 -6.80
C ALA A 309 -18.37 29.22 -8.03
N HIS A 310 -18.25 30.18 -8.96
CA HIS A 310 -17.41 29.99 -10.17
C HIS A 310 -15.91 29.97 -9.85
N GLU A 311 -15.42 30.69 -8.84
CA GLU A 311 -14.03 30.67 -8.39
C GLU A 311 -13.68 29.32 -7.74
N VAL A 312 -14.62 28.77 -6.94
CA VAL A 312 -14.48 27.42 -6.37
C VAL A 312 -14.38 26.36 -7.46
N GLU A 313 -15.31 26.38 -8.41
CA GLU A 313 -15.31 25.41 -9.52
C GLU A 313 -14.07 25.54 -10.41
N HIS A 314 -13.61 26.76 -10.68
CA HIS A 314 -12.37 26.98 -11.43
C HIS A 314 -11.17 26.39 -10.69
N THR A 315 -11.05 26.58 -9.38
CA THR A 315 -9.96 26.03 -8.56
C THR A 315 -10.00 24.51 -8.55
N LEU A 316 -11.17 23.91 -8.38
CA LEU A 316 -11.36 22.45 -8.42
C LEU A 316 -10.99 21.87 -9.79
N ALA A 317 -11.43 22.53 -10.88
CA ALA A 317 -11.12 22.07 -12.23
C ALA A 317 -9.61 22.14 -12.53
N ALA A 318 -8.96 23.24 -12.14
CA ALA A 318 -7.52 23.42 -12.33
C ALA A 318 -6.71 22.39 -11.53
N ALA A 319 -7.07 22.16 -10.26
CA ALA A 319 -6.42 21.16 -9.41
C ALA A 319 -6.61 19.74 -9.96
N GLY A 320 -7.84 19.37 -10.36
CA GLY A 320 -8.11 18.07 -10.97
C GLY A 320 -7.37 17.85 -12.29
N ALA A 321 -7.24 18.88 -13.11
CA ALA A 321 -6.43 18.82 -14.33
C ALA A 321 -4.93 18.65 -14.01
N HIS A 322 -4.42 19.35 -12.99
CA HIS A 322 -3.04 19.20 -12.54
C HIS A 322 -2.74 17.77 -12.04
N VAL A 323 -3.63 17.17 -11.26
CA VAL A 323 -3.49 15.77 -10.80
C VAL A 323 -3.37 14.82 -11.99
N ARG A 324 -4.19 15.02 -13.02
CA ARG A 324 -4.14 14.18 -14.23
C ARG A 324 -2.95 14.45 -15.13
N GLY A 325 -2.34 15.62 -15.08
CA GLY A 325 -1.24 16.03 -15.97
C GLY A 325 0.13 16.19 -15.32
N GLY A 326 0.20 16.43 -14.02
CA GLY A 326 1.41 16.86 -13.30
C GLY A 326 2.10 15.79 -12.45
N ASN A 327 1.38 14.74 -12.07
CA ASN A 327 1.92 13.64 -11.28
C ASN A 327 2.33 12.46 -12.18
N LEU A 328 2.64 11.31 -11.57
CA LEU A 328 2.86 10.07 -12.29
C LEU A 328 1.70 9.83 -13.25
N THR A 329 1.96 9.89 -14.54
CA THR A 329 0.95 9.77 -15.61
C THR A 329 1.46 8.89 -16.71
N GLY A 330 0.55 8.38 -17.55
CA GLY A 330 0.97 7.58 -18.68
C GLY A 330 -0.15 7.29 -19.67
N SER A 331 0.12 6.41 -20.60
CA SER A 331 -0.84 5.88 -21.57
C SER A 331 -0.68 4.37 -21.74
N GLY A 332 -1.69 3.73 -22.32
CA GLY A 332 -1.77 2.28 -22.38
C GLY A 332 -2.16 1.69 -21.02
N PRO A 333 -2.19 0.35 -20.90
CA PRO A 333 -2.54 -0.31 -19.63
C PRO A 333 -1.68 0.14 -18.45
N VAL A 334 -0.36 0.27 -18.65
CA VAL A 334 0.56 0.68 -17.58
C VAL A 334 0.32 2.14 -17.16
N GLY A 335 -0.01 3.03 -18.10
CA GLY A 335 -0.37 4.41 -17.78
C GLY A 335 -1.66 4.51 -16.96
N ARG A 336 -2.67 3.69 -17.29
CA ARG A 336 -3.89 3.59 -16.46
C ARG A 336 -3.61 3.04 -15.08
N ALA A 337 -2.72 2.06 -14.97
CA ALA A 337 -2.27 1.52 -13.70
C ALA A 337 -1.58 2.59 -12.84
N ALA A 338 -0.79 3.48 -13.45
CA ALA A 338 -0.15 4.60 -12.74
C ALA A 338 -1.18 5.53 -12.07
N ASP A 339 -2.26 5.86 -12.78
CA ASP A 339 -3.35 6.66 -12.21
C ASP A 339 -4.05 5.93 -11.06
N ALA A 340 -4.37 4.65 -11.24
CA ALA A 340 -5.03 3.85 -10.22
C ALA A 340 -4.17 3.66 -8.96
N VAL A 341 -2.87 3.39 -9.10
CA VAL A 341 -1.91 3.28 -7.99
C VAL A 341 -1.83 4.60 -7.21
N ARG A 342 -1.72 5.74 -7.90
CA ARG A 342 -1.72 7.06 -7.25
C ARG A 342 -3.00 7.25 -6.41
N ASP A 343 -4.16 6.97 -6.98
CA ASP A 343 -5.44 7.19 -6.33
C ASP A 343 -5.64 6.22 -5.14
N ALA A 344 -5.27 4.95 -5.30
CA ALA A 344 -5.33 3.94 -4.25
C ALA A 344 -4.40 4.27 -3.07
N LEU A 345 -3.14 4.60 -3.33
CA LEU A 345 -2.19 4.99 -2.28
C LEU A 345 -2.61 6.28 -1.58
N SER A 346 -3.14 7.26 -2.34
CA SER A 346 -3.66 8.49 -1.77
C SER A 346 -4.84 8.23 -0.84
N LEU A 347 -5.71 7.29 -1.19
CA LEU A 347 -6.80 6.86 -0.33
C LEU A 347 -6.29 6.27 0.98
N ASN A 348 -5.30 5.39 0.93
CA ASN A 348 -4.73 4.73 2.11
C ASN A 348 -3.71 5.59 2.87
N THR A 349 -3.42 6.80 2.40
CA THR A 349 -2.58 7.73 3.14
C THR A 349 -3.33 8.34 4.33
N ASN A 350 -2.76 8.20 5.51
CA ASN A 350 -3.30 8.68 6.78
C ASN A 350 -2.35 9.65 7.47
N TYR A 351 -2.88 10.39 8.44
CA TYR A 351 -2.11 11.29 9.28
C TYR A 351 -1.97 10.70 10.70
N ASP A 352 -0.74 10.53 11.14
CA ASP A 352 -0.41 10.20 12.53
C ASP A 352 -0.23 11.50 13.33
N ARG A 353 -1.12 11.73 14.27
CA ARG A 353 -1.10 12.96 15.07
C ARG A 353 0.07 13.00 16.06
N ASP A 354 0.53 11.86 16.53
CA ASP A 354 1.58 11.78 17.55
C ASP A 354 2.96 12.00 16.94
N ARG A 355 3.13 11.62 15.66
CA ARG A 355 4.35 11.86 14.88
C ARG A 355 4.26 13.04 13.92
N LEU A 356 3.06 13.61 13.76
CA LEU A 356 2.79 14.74 12.86
C LEU A 356 3.17 14.45 11.40
N ARG A 357 2.97 13.23 10.97
CA ARG A 357 3.42 12.72 9.67
C ARG A 357 2.34 11.91 8.98
N ASN A 358 2.58 11.68 7.71
CA ASN A 358 1.72 10.82 6.90
C ASN A 358 2.35 9.44 6.76
N PHE A 359 1.50 8.43 6.72
CA PHE A 359 1.89 7.04 6.47
C PHE A 359 0.84 6.37 5.59
N VAL A 360 1.22 5.30 4.92
CA VAL A 360 0.28 4.44 4.19
C VAL A 360 -0.27 3.41 5.18
N MET A 361 -1.58 3.25 5.21
CA MET A 361 -2.22 2.21 5.98
C MET A 361 -2.50 1.02 5.07
N TRP A 362 -2.23 -0.20 5.56
CA TRP A 362 -2.40 -1.42 4.78
C TRP A 362 -3.82 -1.64 4.27
N GLY A 363 -4.85 -1.32 5.04
CA GLY A 363 -6.23 -1.49 4.62
C GLY A 363 -7.23 -0.74 5.49
N TRP A 364 -8.41 -0.53 4.97
CA TRP A 364 -9.50 0.17 5.64
C TRP A 364 -10.33 -0.81 6.47
N GLY A 365 -10.61 -0.49 7.74
CA GLY A 365 -11.38 -1.34 8.64
C GLY A 365 -10.56 -2.23 9.55
N GLY A 366 -9.32 -2.48 9.22
CA GLY A 366 -8.40 -3.21 10.08
C GLY A 366 -8.11 -2.47 11.37
N GLY A 367 -7.94 -3.18 12.47
CA GLY A 367 -7.88 -2.69 13.84
C GLY A 367 -6.74 -1.75 14.22
N GLY A 368 -6.40 -0.77 13.40
CA GLY A 368 -5.58 0.36 13.80
C GLY A 368 -4.08 0.10 13.96
N GLY A 369 -3.50 -0.81 13.19
CA GLY A 369 -2.03 -0.94 13.11
C GLY A 369 -1.43 0.20 12.28
N LEU A 370 -0.43 0.90 12.83
CA LEU A 370 0.34 1.91 12.09
C LEU A 370 1.17 1.25 11.00
N PHE A 371 1.79 0.16 11.33
CA PHE A 371 2.67 -0.61 10.47
C PHE A 371 2.35 -2.08 10.64
N THR A 372 2.26 -2.80 9.53
CA THR A 372 1.93 -4.22 9.52
C THR A 372 3.06 -4.95 8.85
N GLY A 373 3.93 -5.58 9.61
CA GLY A 373 4.94 -6.50 9.10
C GLY A 373 5.55 -6.09 7.75
N TRP A 374 5.54 -7.01 6.82
CA TRP A 374 6.05 -6.80 5.47
C TRP A 374 5.17 -5.91 4.58
N ASP A 375 3.87 -5.72 4.91
CA ASP A 375 2.96 -4.82 4.18
C ASP A 375 3.54 -3.42 4.04
N SER A 376 4.03 -2.87 5.16
CA SER A 376 4.64 -1.54 5.16
C SER A 376 5.86 -1.44 4.23
N ALA A 377 6.61 -2.52 4.06
CA ALA A 377 7.75 -2.55 3.16
C ALA A 377 7.32 -2.49 1.69
N PHE A 378 6.26 -3.20 1.30
CA PHE A 378 5.67 -3.09 -0.05
C PHE A 378 5.07 -1.71 -0.26
N ASP A 379 4.33 -1.19 0.74
CA ASP A 379 3.74 0.14 0.70
C ASP A 379 4.78 1.24 0.47
N ALA A 380 5.94 1.13 1.10
CA ALA A 380 7.04 2.07 0.91
C ALA A 380 7.58 2.06 -0.54
N VAL A 381 7.74 0.86 -1.13
CA VAL A 381 8.20 0.71 -2.52
C VAL A 381 7.17 1.26 -3.50
N ASP A 382 5.90 0.99 -3.28
CA ASP A 382 4.79 1.45 -4.12
C ASP A 382 4.61 2.98 -3.99
N ALA A 383 4.61 3.51 -2.76
CA ALA A 383 4.52 4.93 -2.50
C ALA A 383 5.69 5.72 -3.11
N ALA A 384 6.86 5.10 -3.27
CA ALA A 384 8.02 5.72 -3.89
C ALA A 384 7.80 6.10 -5.36
N LEU A 385 6.79 5.56 -6.03
CA LEU A 385 6.39 5.98 -7.39
C LEU A 385 5.58 7.28 -7.37
N VAL A 386 4.86 7.54 -6.29
CA VAL A 386 3.88 8.64 -6.20
C VAL A 386 4.41 9.81 -5.37
N SER A 387 5.08 9.54 -4.24
CA SER A 387 5.59 10.56 -3.34
C SER A 387 6.83 10.08 -2.61
N ARG A 388 7.99 10.71 -2.90
CA ARG A 388 9.24 10.46 -2.18
C ARG A 388 9.08 10.69 -0.68
N THR A 389 8.47 11.82 -0.30
CA THR A 389 8.31 12.20 1.12
C THR A 389 7.48 11.17 1.88
N LEU A 390 6.35 10.75 1.30
CA LEU A 390 5.51 9.72 1.90
C LEU A 390 6.27 8.40 2.06
N ALA A 391 6.94 7.92 1.01
CA ALA A 391 7.67 6.65 1.03
C ALA A 391 8.78 6.63 2.07
N VAL A 392 9.60 7.69 2.10
CA VAL A 392 10.72 7.81 3.05
C VAL A 392 10.21 7.95 4.49
N GLN A 393 9.21 8.79 4.73
CA GLN A 393 8.61 8.92 6.07
C GLN A 393 8.01 7.61 6.53
N HIS A 394 7.19 6.98 5.71
CA HIS A 394 6.53 5.72 6.03
C HIS A 394 7.52 4.63 6.42
N GLU A 395 8.56 4.41 5.61
CA GLU A 395 9.55 3.37 5.89
C GLU A 395 10.44 3.71 7.09
N THR A 396 10.86 4.96 7.25
CA THR A 396 11.73 5.34 8.38
C THR A 396 10.99 5.33 9.71
N ASP A 397 9.69 5.59 9.72
CA ASP A 397 8.87 5.56 10.94
C ASP A 397 8.77 4.14 11.54
N VAL A 398 8.90 3.10 10.71
CA VAL A 398 8.99 1.70 11.18
C VAL A 398 10.16 1.52 12.16
N PHE A 399 11.30 2.16 11.87
CA PHE A 399 12.51 2.05 12.68
C PHE A 399 12.57 3.04 13.85
N GLU A 400 11.70 4.05 13.85
CA GLU A 400 11.57 5.02 14.95
C GLU A 400 10.51 4.59 15.98
N ALA A 401 9.66 3.62 15.67
CA ALA A 401 8.65 3.12 16.59
C ALA A 401 9.31 2.39 17.77
N PRO A 402 8.79 2.56 19.01
CA PRO A 402 9.31 1.80 20.15
C PRO A 402 9.15 0.31 19.91
N ALA A 403 10.21 -0.45 20.00
CA ALA A 403 10.20 -1.89 19.87
C ALA A 403 10.79 -2.55 21.13
N PRO A 404 10.40 -3.80 21.44
CA PRO A 404 11.15 -4.60 22.40
C PRO A 404 12.63 -4.66 22.00
N PRO A 405 13.54 -4.76 22.95
CA PRO A 405 14.96 -4.98 22.66
C PRO A 405 15.10 -6.13 21.66
N ASN A 406 15.91 -5.90 20.63
CA ASN A 406 16.22 -6.91 19.61
C ASN A 406 15.11 -7.27 18.61
N GLN A 407 14.11 -6.43 18.42
CA GLN A 407 13.11 -6.63 17.37
C GLN A 407 13.02 -5.38 16.48
N VAL A 408 12.82 -5.59 15.18
CA VAL A 408 12.35 -4.53 14.31
C VAL A 408 10.89 -4.28 14.66
N PRO A 409 10.47 -3.04 14.91
CA PRO A 409 9.07 -2.75 15.20
C PRO A 409 8.25 -2.98 13.94
N LEU A 410 7.41 -3.99 13.96
CA LEU A 410 6.69 -4.44 12.76
C LEU A 410 5.20 -4.19 12.78
N GLN A 411 4.66 -3.87 13.93
CA GLN A 411 3.24 -3.57 14.06
C GLN A 411 3.00 -2.57 15.16
N GLY A 412 3.01 -1.28 14.90
CA GLY A 412 2.57 -0.25 15.83
C GLY A 412 2.76 -0.57 17.32
N PRO A 413 1.88 -0.21 18.24
CA PRO A 413 2.00 -0.53 19.66
C PRO A 413 1.73 -1.99 20.05
N ARG A 414 1.50 -2.89 19.10
CA ARG A 414 1.32 -4.32 19.37
C ARG A 414 2.60 -5.09 19.15
N TYR A 415 3.47 -5.08 20.15
CA TYR A 415 4.80 -5.69 20.14
C TYR A 415 4.83 -7.22 20.30
N ASP A 416 3.69 -7.85 20.41
CA ASP A 416 3.55 -9.28 20.60
C ASP A 416 3.44 -10.06 19.30
N GLN A 417 3.52 -9.36 18.17
CA GLN A 417 3.45 -9.98 16.85
C GLN A 417 4.79 -9.89 16.14
N GLN A 418 5.05 -10.89 15.36
CA GLN A 418 6.35 -11.21 14.83
C GLN A 418 6.63 -10.59 13.49
N ASN A 419 7.89 -10.67 13.21
CA ASN A 419 8.52 -10.21 11.97
C ASN A 419 8.08 -11.07 10.78
N SER A 420 7.19 -10.58 9.96
CA SER A 420 6.90 -11.19 8.67
C SER A 420 7.99 -10.81 7.67
N GLY A 421 9.08 -11.58 7.67
CA GLY A 421 10.18 -11.47 6.72
C GLY A 421 10.98 -10.15 6.76
N PRO A 422 12.24 -10.16 6.40
CA PRO A 422 13.10 -8.96 6.43
C PRO A 422 12.93 -8.06 5.19
N MET A 423 11.70 -7.86 4.72
CA MET A 423 11.39 -7.08 3.52
C MET A 423 11.76 -5.60 3.66
N HIS A 424 11.75 -5.07 4.89
CA HIS A 424 12.18 -3.70 5.17
C HIS A 424 13.61 -3.39 4.71
N ALA A 425 14.54 -4.35 4.84
CA ALA A 425 15.89 -4.16 4.33
C ALA A 425 15.89 -3.90 2.81
N TYR A 426 15.09 -4.67 2.07
CA TYR A 426 14.96 -4.50 0.63
C TYR A 426 14.24 -3.19 0.27
N ALA A 427 13.18 -2.82 0.98
CA ALA A 427 12.48 -1.56 0.78
C ALA A 427 13.40 -0.36 1.01
N VAL A 428 14.12 -0.32 2.13
CA VAL A 428 15.14 0.71 2.46
C VAL A 428 16.20 0.80 1.35
N TRP A 429 16.68 -0.34 0.85
CA TRP A 429 17.64 -0.36 -0.24
C TRP A 429 17.04 0.18 -1.55
N ARG A 430 15.79 -0.19 -1.89
CA ARG A 430 15.07 0.34 -3.05
C ARG A 430 14.86 1.86 -2.96
N LEU A 431 14.50 2.38 -1.79
CA LEU A 431 14.41 3.83 -1.57
C LEU A 431 15.74 4.53 -1.79
N TYR A 432 16.84 3.93 -1.30
CA TYR A 432 18.18 4.47 -1.55
C TYR A 432 18.57 4.42 -3.03
N THR A 433 18.40 3.29 -3.70
CA THR A 433 18.74 3.18 -5.13
C THR A 433 17.91 4.13 -5.98
N LYS A 434 16.66 4.34 -5.61
CA LYS A 434 15.75 5.25 -6.31
C LYS A 434 16.04 6.72 -6.06
N PHE A 435 16.27 7.12 -4.83
CA PHE A 435 16.38 8.55 -4.48
C PHE A 435 17.79 9.03 -4.18
N GLY A 436 18.71 8.14 -3.87
CA GLY A 436 20.07 8.51 -3.44
C GLY A 436 20.16 9.02 -2.01
N ASP A 437 19.09 8.90 -1.23
CA ASP A 437 19.02 9.43 0.14
C ASP A 437 19.68 8.47 1.13
N ARG A 438 20.92 8.83 1.50
CA ARG A 438 21.71 8.03 2.44
C ARG A 438 21.11 8.00 3.85
N SER A 439 20.33 9.00 4.23
CA SER A 439 19.75 9.08 5.58
C SER A 439 18.80 7.93 5.88
N VAL A 440 18.13 7.39 4.86
CA VAL A 440 17.25 6.21 4.98
C VAL A 440 18.07 4.99 5.44
N LEU A 441 19.27 4.80 4.86
CA LEU A 441 20.18 3.72 5.26
C LEU A 441 20.68 3.90 6.69
N GLU A 442 21.10 5.13 7.05
CA GLU A 442 21.65 5.45 8.37
C GLU A 442 20.65 5.19 9.50
N LYS A 443 19.37 5.47 9.26
CA LYS A 443 18.29 5.21 10.22
C LYS A 443 17.98 3.72 10.39
N ALA A 444 17.86 2.99 9.30
CA ALA A 444 17.42 1.60 9.30
C ALA A 444 18.52 0.60 9.67
N TYR A 445 19.76 0.87 9.30
CA TYR A 445 20.87 -0.06 9.39
C TYR A 445 21.07 -0.70 10.77
N PRO A 446 21.09 0.07 11.90
CA PRO A 446 21.34 -0.52 13.22
C PRO A 446 20.27 -1.57 13.61
N ALA A 447 19.00 -1.27 13.37
CA ALA A 447 17.91 -2.19 13.69
C ALA A 447 17.93 -3.45 12.81
N LEU A 448 18.22 -3.28 11.52
CA LEU A 448 18.32 -4.40 10.58
C LEU A 448 19.52 -5.32 10.90
N VAL A 449 20.65 -4.78 11.36
CA VAL A 449 21.79 -5.56 11.86
C VAL A 449 21.39 -6.37 13.08
N THR A 450 20.75 -5.73 14.06
CA THR A 450 20.24 -6.42 15.25
C THR A 450 19.33 -7.56 14.89
N PHE A 451 18.39 -7.32 13.97
CA PHE A 451 17.46 -8.36 13.51
C PHE A 451 18.19 -9.52 12.80
N HIS A 452 19.13 -9.21 11.91
CA HIS A 452 19.94 -10.24 11.26
C HIS A 452 20.67 -11.15 12.26
N ASP A 453 21.24 -10.53 13.31
CA ASP A 453 22.06 -11.24 14.30
C ASP A 453 21.22 -12.12 15.26
N LEU A 454 19.90 -11.94 15.29
CA LEU A 454 18.96 -12.81 16.02
C LEU A 454 18.56 -14.06 15.22
N LEU A 455 18.47 -13.98 13.91
CA LEU A 455 17.96 -15.07 13.07
C LEU A 455 18.69 -16.42 13.28
N PRO A 456 20.03 -16.48 13.56
CA PRO A 456 20.71 -17.74 13.87
C PRO A 456 20.17 -18.49 15.10
N GLU A 457 19.34 -17.88 15.95
CA GLU A 457 18.65 -18.60 17.02
C GLU A 457 17.64 -19.61 16.48
N TRP A 458 17.18 -19.42 15.24
CA TRP A 458 16.25 -20.32 14.55
C TRP A 458 16.95 -21.48 13.79
N ASP A 459 18.26 -21.52 13.76
CA ASP A 459 19.07 -22.64 13.28
C ASP A 459 19.19 -23.68 14.42
N THR A 460 18.20 -24.61 14.50
CA THR A 460 18.06 -25.52 15.65
C THR A 460 19.07 -26.67 15.62
N ASP A 461 19.36 -27.20 14.46
CA ASP A 461 20.33 -28.28 14.29
C ASP A 461 21.78 -27.79 14.05
N LYS A 462 21.95 -26.46 14.00
CA LYS A 462 23.24 -25.77 13.82
C LYS A 462 23.93 -26.08 12.51
N ASP A 463 23.18 -26.36 11.47
CA ASP A 463 23.69 -26.66 10.13
C ASP A 463 23.95 -25.40 9.29
N GLY A 464 23.40 -24.26 9.68
CA GLY A 464 23.53 -22.93 9.10
C GLY A 464 22.38 -22.52 8.18
N LEU A 465 21.33 -23.30 8.13
CA LEU A 465 20.02 -22.94 7.60
C LEU A 465 19.03 -22.77 8.76
N LEU A 466 17.96 -22.04 8.53
CA LEU A 466 16.97 -21.72 9.56
C LEU A 466 15.75 -22.64 9.43
N GLU A 467 15.28 -23.13 10.55
CA GLU A 467 13.97 -23.77 10.68
C GLU A 467 12.90 -22.75 10.98
N THR A 468 11.68 -23.10 10.61
CA THR A 468 10.50 -22.28 10.85
C THR A 468 10.21 -22.18 12.35
N PRO A 469 10.29 -21.01 12.98
CA PRO A 469 10.05 -20.86 14.42
C PRO A 469 8.56 -21.00 14.77
N TYR A 470 8.28 -21.60 15.96
CA TYR A 470 6.94 -21.64 16.53
C TYR A 470 6.70 -20.48 17.48
N PHE A 471 5.60 -19.78 17.29
CA PHE A 471 5.28 -18.62 18.11
C PHE A 471 3.98 -18.75 18.92
N GLY A 472 3.43 -19.96 19.05
CA GLY A 472 2.28 -20.24 19.93
C GLY A 472 0.95 -19.61 19.50
N ASP A 473 -0.09 -19.86 20.28
CA ASP A 473 -1.50 -19.50 20.01
C ASP A 473 -1.85 -18.00 20.01
N ARG A 474 -0.87 -17.11 20.16
CA ARG A 474 -1.15 -15.68 20.33
C ARG A 474 -1.74 -15.01 19.08
N ILE A 475 -1.58 -15.63 17.92
CA ILE A 475 -2.10 -15.15 16.63
C ILE A 475 -3.11 -16.16 16.04
N GLY A 476 -3.89 -16.82 16.89
CA GLY A 476 -4.90 -17.79 16.43
C GLY A 476 -4.33 -19.08 15.88
N GLY A 477 -3.16 -19.54 16.36
CA GLY A 477 -2.54 -20.81 15.97
C GLY A 477 -1.99 -20.84 14.54
N ARG A 478 -1.83 -19.69 13.93
CA ARG A 478 -1.30 -19.54 12.57
C ARG A 478 0.19 -19.25 12.64
N GLY A 479 1.00 -20.14 12.08
CA GLY A 479 2.46 -20.01 12.06
C GLY A 479 2.94 -18.93 11.10
N ASN A 480 2.78 -17.66 11.48
CA ASN A 480 2.81 -16.57 10.52
C ASN A 480 4.01 -15.63 10.64
N HIS A 481 5.21 -16.16 10.76
CA HIS A 481 6.42 -15.34 10.81
C HIS A 481 6.93 -14.91 9.41
N LEU A 482 6.33 -15.42 8.33
CA LEU A 482 6.64 -15.02 6.95
C LEU A 482 5.49 -14.27 6.25
N GLY A 483 4.39 -14.01 6.96
CA GLY A 483 3.19 -13.44 6.37
C GLY A 483 2.38 -14.40 5.49
N LEU A 484 2.74 -15.68 5.46
CA LEU A 484 2.08 -16.73 4.67
C LEU A 484 1.06 -17.50 5.52
N ASP A 485 0.04 -16.80 6.01
CA ASP A 485 -0.85 -17.20 7.11
C ASP A 485 -1.34 -18.65 7.07
N ASP A 486 -2.02 -19.03 6.02
CA ASP A 486 -2.66 -20.35 5.89
C ASP A 486 -1.99 -21.19 4.78
N SER A 487 -0.73 -20.89 4.44
CA SER A 487 -0.03 -21.64 3.39
C SER A 487 0.07 -23.11 3.75
N PRO A 488 -0.27 -24.03 2.81
CA PRO A 488 -0.22 -25.46 3.05
C PRO A 488 1.20 -26.01 3.26
N VAL A 489 2.24 -25.24 2.96
CA VAL A 489 3.62 -25.57 3.35
C VAL A 489 3.74 -25.79 4.85
N TYR A 490 2.96 -25.06 5.65
CA TYR A 490 2.97 -25.14 7.12
C TYR A 490 1.84 -25.98 7.70
N ALA A 491 1.17 -26.81 6.91
CA ALA A 491 0.04 -27.63 7.35
C ALA A 491 0.39 -28.67 8.43
N ALA A 492 1.62 -29.16 8.46
CA ALA A 492 2.10 -30.03 9.53
C ALA A 492 2.07 -29.34 10.90
N TYR A 493 2.28 -28.06 10.92
CA TYR A 493 2.24 -27.15 12.02
C TYR A 493 0.83 -27.04 12.65
N HIS A 494 -0.22 -26.95 11.84
CA HIS A 494 -1.60 -26.94 12.33
C HIS A 494 -1.99 -28.26 13.01
N ARG A 495 -1.35 -29.38 12.65
CA ARG A 495 -1.59 -30.68 13.29
C ARG A 495 -1.00 -30.75 14.70
N ILE A 496 0.18 -30.18 14.92
CA ILE A 496 0.83 -30.15 16.23
C ILE A 496 0.07 -29.22 17.20
N ALA A 497 -0.33 -28.05 16.74
CA ALA A 497 -1.13 -27.13 17.55
C ALA A 497 -2.50 -27.71 17.93
N LYS A 498 -3.17 -28.46 17.05
CA LYS A 498 -4.45 -29.12 17.33
C LYS A 498 -4.33 -30.32 18.29
N GLN A 499 -3.17 -30.92 18.45
CA GLN A 499 -2.95 -32.05 19.34
C GLN A 499 -2.67 -31.66 20.79
N GLY A 500 -2.77 -30.36 21.14
CA GLY A 500 -2.72 -29.91 22.53
C GLY A 500 -1.34 -30.01 23.17
N GLY A 501 -0.29 -30.10 22.38
CA GLY A 501 1.06 -30.04 22.91
C GLY A 501 1.33 -28.65 23.49
N SER A 502 1.46 -28.55 24.80
CA SER A 502 1.98 -27.38 25.49
C SER A 502 3.51 -27.29 25.30
N GLY A 503 3.95 -27.26 24.04
CA GLY A 503 5.37 -27.10 23.72
C GLY A 503 5.92 -25.81 24.33
N ASP A 504 7.17 -25.80 24.71
CA ASP A 504 7.88 -24.58 25.09
C ASP A 504 7.68 -23.56 23.96
N LYS A 505 7.34 -22.32 24.32
CA LYS A 505 7.07 -21.20 23.37
C LYS A 505 8.23 -20.87 22.44
N ARG A 506 9.32 -21.60 22.50
CA ARG A 506 10.52 -21.52 21.69
C ARG A 506 10.79 -22.75 20.84
N ASP A 507 9.87 -23.70 20.81
CA ASP A 507 10.04 -24.86 19.93
C ASP A 507 9.96 -24.39 18.49
N ASN A 508 11.09 -24.49 17.77
CA ASN A 508 11.13 -24.35 16.34
C ASN A 508 10.47 -25.57 15.71
N THR A 509 9.82 -25.39 14.57
CA THR A 509 9.37 -26.52 13.81
C THR A 509 10.59 -27.28 13.28
N ASP A 510 10.39 -28.50 12.86
CA ASP A 510 11.41 -29.34 12.25
C ASP A 510 11.55 -29.08 10.72
N LEU A 511 11.07 -27.95 10.22
CA LEU A 511 11.06 -27.61 8.80
C LEU A 511 12.13 -26.57 8.46
N THR A 512 13.20 -27.00 7.80
CA THR A 512 14.16 -26.09 7.15
C THR A 512 13.49 -25.46 5.93
N ASP A 513 13.19 -24.15 6.03
CA ASP A 513 12.27 -23.49 5.11
C ASP A 513 12.96 -22.71 3.99
N VAL A 514 12.52 -22.91 2.72
CA VAL A 514 13.07 -22.22 1.54
C VAL A 514 12.83 -20.73 1.58
N ALA A 515 11.61 -20.27 1.96
CA ALA A 515 11.27 -18.85 1.94
C ALA A 515 12.04 -18.11 3.04
N LEU A 516 12.07 -18.64 4.26
CA LEU A 516 12.80 -18.05 5.38
C LEU A 516 14.30 -17.90 5.08
N ASN A 517 14.91 -18.94 4.57
CA ASN A 517 16.34 -18.90 4.22
C ASN A 517 16.63 -17.99 3.02
N SER A 518 15.70 -17.85 2.08
CA SER A 518 15.82 -16.87 1.00
C SER A 518 15.75 -15.43 1.54
N TYR A 519 14.84 -15.13 2.44
CA TYR A 519 14.75 -13.82 3.09
C TYR A 519 15.97 -13.52 3.97
N TYR A 520 16.48 -14.52 4.70
CA TYR A 520 17.71 -14.36 5.48
C TYR A 520 18.91 -14.01 4.60
N ALA A 521 19.05 -14.68 3.47
CA ALA A 521 20.08 -14.37 2.50
C ALA A 521 19.91 -12.98 1.88
N LEU A 522 18.68 -12.59 1.51
CA LEU A 522 18.38 -11.26 0.98
C LEU A 522 18.73 -10.16 1.98
N LEU A 523 18.41 -10.35 3.26
CA LEU A 523 18.79 -9.45 4.34
C LEU A 523 20.32 -9.30 4.40
N ALA A 524 21.06 -10.39 4.40
CA ALA A 524 22.53 -10.38 4.42
C ALA A 524 23.11 -9.65 3.19
N GLU A 525 22.62 -9.95 1.98
CA GLU A 525 23.05 -9.27 0.76
C GLU A 525 22.80 -7.75 0.84
N THR A 526 21.62 -7.39 1.29
CA THR A 526 21.20 -5.98 1.38
C THR A 526 22.02 -5.23 2.42
N LEU A 527 22.24 -5.83 3.59
CA LEU A 527 23.11 -5.26 4.63
C LEU A 527 24.56 -5.10 4.14
N ALA A 528 25.07 -6.06 3.35
CA ALA A 528 26.40 -5.91 2.74
C ALA A 528 26.48 -4.71 1.78
N LYS A 529 25.40 -4.47 0.99
CA LYS A 529 25.32 -3.30 0.10
C LYS A 529 25.21 -2.00 0.88
N MET A 530 24.35 -1.95 1.90
CA MET A 530 24.21 -0.78 2.80
C MET A 530 25.53 -0.46 3.51
N ALA A 531 26.21 -1.47 4.05
CA ALA A 531 27.48 -1.33 4.74
C ALA A 531 28.57 -0.70 3.85
N ARG A 532 28.63 -1.10 2.56
CA ARG A 532 29.56 -0.46 1.60
C ARG A 532 29.26 1.03 1.43
N VAL A 533 28.00 1.41 1.26
CA VAL A 533 27.57 2.82 1.13
C VAL A 533 27.86 3.60 2.41
N LEU A 534 27.66 2.97 3.56
CA LEU A 534 27.88 3.57 4.88
C LEU A 534 29.35 3.62 5.33
N GLY A 535 30.27 3.04 4.54
CA GLY A 535 31.70 3.01 4.86
C GLY A 535 32.07 2.03 5.98
N ARG A 536 31.39 0.89 6.08
CA ARG A 536 31.57 -0.19 7.05
C ARG A 536 32.13 -1.46 6.39
N PRO A 537 33.40 -1.52 6.02
CA PRO A 537 33.98 -2.59 5.21
C PRO A 537 33.95 -3.96 5.89
N GLU A 538 34.11 -4.01 7.21
CA GLU A 538 34.08 -5.26 7.98
C GLU A 538 32.67 -5.88 7.94
N ASP A 539 31.65 -5.08 8.21
CA ASP A 539 30.25 -5.51 8.08
C ASP A 539 29.91 -5.94 6.65
N ALA A 540 30.36 -5.18 5.65
CA ALA A 540 30.15 -5.53 4.25
C ALA A 540 30.74 -6.90 3.89
N THR A 541 31.90 -7.23 4.44
CA THR A 541 32.56 -8.52 4.26
C THR A 541 31.80 -9.62 5.00
N ARG A 542 31.42 -9.39 6.26
CA ARG A 542 30.68 -10.33 7.09
C ARG A 542 29.36 -10.74 6.43
N PHE A 543 28.55 -9.78 6.04
CA PHE A 543 27.24 -10.04 5.45
C PHE A 543 27.33 -10.65 4.05
N ALA A 544 28.32 -10.25 3.23
CA ALA A 544 28.54 -10.90 1.94
C ALA A 544 28.95 -12.38 2.10
N ALA A 545 29.78 -12.70 3.09
CA ALA A 545 30.16 -14.07 3.41
C ALA A 545 28.97 -14.90 3.92
N GLN A 546 28.06 -14.29 4.69
CA GLN A 546 26.84 -14.95 5.16
C GLN A 546 25.89 -15.28 3.99
N HIS A 547 25.63 -14.32 3.09
CA HIS A 547 24.85 -14.56 1.87
C HIS A 547 25.42 -15.74 1.06
N GLU A 548 26.73 -15.77 0.82
CA GLU A 548 27.38 -16.82 0.06
C GLU A 548 27.33 -18.18 0.78
N ARG A 549 27.40 -18.18 2.12
CA ARG A 549 27.23 -19.39 2.94
C ARG A 549 25.82 -19.97 2.75
N ILE A 550 24.80 -19.14 2.89
CA ILE A 550 23.40 -19.57 2.72
C ILE A 550 23.18 -20.04 1.28
N ARG A 551 23.72 -19.32 0.29
CA ARG A 551 23.63 -19.73 -1.12
C ARG A 551 24.14 -21.15 -1.36
N ARG A 552 25.28 -21.48 -0.82
CA ARG A 552 25.85 -22.85 -0.93
C ARG A 552 24.97 -23.88 -0.25
N LEU A 553 24.63 -23.66 1.02
CA LEU A 553 23.85 -24.59 1.84
C LEU A 553 22.46 -24.86 1.24
N LEU A 554 21.76 -23.82 0.80
CA LEU A 554 20.44 -23.93 0.20
C LEU A 554 20.49 -24.72 -1.11
N ASN A 555 21.48 -24.46 -1.96
CA ASN A 555 21.68 -25.23 -3.20
C ASN A 555 22.02 -26.69 -2.93
N ASP A 556 22.76 -26.98 -1.90
CA ASP A 556 23.19 -28.36 -1.58
C ASP A 556 22.06 -29.16 -0.91
N ARG A 557 21.20 -28.53 -0.10
CA ARG A 557 20.28 -29.25 0.80
C ARG A 557 18.80 -29.12 0.44
N LEU A 558 18.39 -27.98 -0.17
CA LEU A 558 16.98 -27.70 -0.46
C LEU A 558 16.62 -27.77 -1.96
N TRP A 559 17.55 -28.18 -2.82
CA TRP A 559 17.26 -28.48 -4.23
C TRP A 559 16.81 -29.92 -4.39
N HIS A 560 15.58 -30.13 -4.84
CA HIS A 560 15.05 -31.46 -5.18
C HIS A 560 15.41 -31.79 -6.64
N PRO A 561 16.37 -32.69 -6.89
CA PRO A 561 16.94 -32.86 -8.24
C PRO A 561 15.96 -33.46 -9.25
N GLU A 562 15.08 -34.37 -8.83
CA GLU A 562 14.11 -35.03 -9.71
C GLU A 562 12.98 -34.08 -10.10
N LYS A 563 12.46 -33.29 -9.15
CA LYS A 563 11.41 -32.30 -9.41
C LYS A 563 11.94 -31.03 -10.08
N GLY A 564 13.22 -30.70 -9.88
CA GLY A 564 13.81 -29.46 -10.38
C GLY A 564 13.28 -28.22 -9.64
N LEU A 565 13.01 -28.35 -8.36
CA LEU A 565 12.45 -27.31 -7.48
C LEU A 565 13.30 -27.11 -6.22
N TYR A 566 13.27 -25.93 -5.64
CA TYR A 566 13.67 -25.74 -4.25
C TYR A 566 12.47 -26.05 -3.36
N LEU A 567 12.61 -27.04 -2.49
CA LEU A 567 11.57 -27.45 -1.56
C LEU A 567 12.08 -27.38 -0.12
N SER A 568 11.20 -27.02 0.80
CA SER A 568 11.48 -27.09 2.24
C SER A 568 11.64 -28.55 2.67
N ARG A 569 12.49 -28.79 3.68
CA ARG A 569 12.86 -30.14 4.10
C ARG A 569 12.79 -30.28 5.62
N TYR A 570 12.18 -31.35 6.07
CA TYR A 570 12.14 -31.67 7.50
C TYR A 570 13.52 -32.18 8.00
N LEU A 571 13.79 -32.01 9.29
CA LEU A 571 15.05 -32.45 9.92
C LEU A 571 15.26 -33.95 9.85
N ASP A 572 14.20 -34.76 9.71
CA ASP A 572 14.28 -36.18 9.46
C ASP A 572 14.73 -36.54 8.03
N GLY A 573 14.91 -35.53 7.20
CA GLY A 573 15.35 -35.66 5.81
C GLY A 573 14.22 -35.85 4.80
N THR A 574 12.97 -35.89 5.20
CA THR A 574 11.83 -35.96 4.27
C THR A 574 11.53 -34.59 3.64
N TRP A 575 11.01 -34.58 2.42
CA TRP A 575 10.65 -33.38 1.70
C TRP A 575 9.24 -32.91 2.06
N ASN A 576 9.06 -31.61 2.20
CA ASN A 576 7.74 -30.98 2.12
C ASN A 576 7.44 -30.77 0.63
N GLU A 577 6.55 -31.58 0.08
CA GLU A 577 6.30 -31.63 -1.36
C GLU A 577 5.27 -30.62 -1.86
N VAL A 578 4.72 -29.78 -1.01
CA VAL A 578 3.77 -28.73 -1.40
C VAL A 578 4.48 -27.68 -2.25
N VAL A 579 3.92 -27.43 -3.44
CA VAL A 579 4.52 -26.52 -4.43
C VAL A 579 3.81 -25.15 -4.40
N THR A 580 4.48 -24.18 -3.83
CA THR A 580 4.01 -22.79 -3.73
C THR A 580 5.00 -21.84 -4.43
N PRO A 581 4.66 -20.57 -4.68
CA PRO A 581 5.60 -19.60 -5.27
C PRO A 581 6.90 -19.41 -4.48
N THR A 582 7.00 -19.90 -3.24
CA THR A 582 8.24 -19.86 -2.45
C THR A 582 9.39 -20.62 -3.10
N VAL A 583 9.11 -21.56 -4.00
CA VAL A 583 10.13 -22.28 -4.79
C VAL A 583 10.96 -21.33 -5.67
N PHE A 584 10.43 -20.13 -6.01
CA PHE A 584 11.11 -19.09 -6.80
C PHE A 584 11.87 -18.07 -5.93
N TYR A 585 11.68 -18.06 -4.60
CA TYR A 585 12.32 -17.08 -3.72
C TYR A 585 13.86 -17.13 -3.72
N PRO A 586 14.50 -18.29 -3.95
CA PRO A 586 15.95 -18.33 -4.18
C PRO A 586 16.40 -17.50 -5.38
N MET A 587 15.56 -17.29 -6.40
CA MET A 587 15.87 -16.36 -7.49
C MET A 587 15.83 -14.90 -7.00
N TYR A 588 14.79 -14.54 -6.25
CA TYR A 588 14.67 -13.21 -5.68
C TYR A 588 15.89 -12.84 -4.80
N ALA A 589 16.32 -13.76 -3.96
CA ALA A 589 17.47 -13.59 -3.08
C ALA A 589 18.85 -13.78 -3.78
N GLY A 590 18.88 -14.10 -5.09
CA GLY A 590 20.13 -14.30 -5.84
C GLY A 590 20.89 -15.59 -5.48
N LEU A 591 20.19 -16.60 -4.97
CA LEU A 591 20.77 -17.86 -4.51
C LEU A 591 20.78 -18.93 -5.59
N ALA A 592 19.82 -18.95 -6.50
CA ALA A 592 19.71 -19.95 -7.54
C ALA A 592 20.90 -19.89 -8.49
N THR A 593 21.37 -21.06 -8.95
CA THR A 593 22.32 -21.06 -10.08
C THR A 593 21.59 -20.67 -11.37
N PRO A 594 22.29 -20.15 -12.40
CA PRO A 594 21.65 -19.82 -13.67
C PRO A 594 20.88 -20.99 -14.30
N GLU A 595 21.41 -22.21 -14.18
CA GLU A 595 20.79 -23.45 -14.70
C GLU A 595 19.50 -23.76 -13.95
N ARG A 596 19.52 -23.67 -12.61
CA ARG A 596 18.34 -23.90 -11.77
C ARG A 596 17.28 -22.82 -11.97
N ALA A 597 17.70 -21.56 -12.08
CA ALA A 597 16.78 -20.48 -12.41
C ALA A 597 16.08 -20.71 -13.75
N ARG A 598 16.81 -21.23 -14.76
CA ARG A 598 16.20 -21.58 -16.05
C ARG A 598 15.20 -22.72 -15.92
N ILE A 599 15.55 -23.77 -15.15
CA ILE A 599 14.61 -24.89 -14.87
C ILE A 599 13.35 -24.38 -14.19
N LEU A 600 13.48 -23.54 -13.14
CA LEU A 600 12.36 -22.97 -12.42
C LEU A 600 11.43 -22.17 -13.35
N VAL A 601 11.99 -21.35 -14.23
CA VAL A 601 11.19 -20.53 -15.15
C VAL A 601 10.57 -21.35 -16.26
N GLU A 602 11.37 -22.19 -16.96
CA GLU A 602 10.91 -22.88 -18.18
C GLU A 602 10.01 -24.07 -17.89
N ARG A 603 10.24 -24.80 -16.77
CA ARG A 603 9.48 -26.02 -16.47
C ARG A 603 8.32 -25.80 -15.50
N HIS A 604 8.41 -24.75 -14.66
CA HIS A 604 7.44 -24.57 -13.57
C HIS A 604 6.69 -23.23 -13.71
N LEU A 605 7.40 -22.10 -13.75
CA LEU A 605 6.70 -20.81 -13.82
C LEU A 605 5.85 -20.68 -15.09
N LEU A 606 6.36 -21.12 -16.24
CA LEU A 606 5.67 -21.05 -17.53
C LEU A 606 4.71 -22.20 -17.79
N ASP A 607 4.60 -23.15 -16.88
CA ASP A 607 3.64 -24.26 -17.00
C ASP A 607 2.23 -23.79 -16.61
N PRO A 608 1.25 -23.86 -17.53
CA PRO A 608 -0.13 -23.50 -17.24
C PRO A 608 -0.80 -24.44 -16.22
N GLU A 609 -0.35 -25.69 -16.12
CA GLU A 609 -0.83 -26.63 -15.11
C GLU A 609 -0.28 -26.32 -13.71
N GLU A 610 0.74 -25.48 -13.59
CA GLU A 610 1.32 -25.05 -12.31
C GLU A 610 1.01 -23.60 -12.00
N PHE A 611 1.72 -22.65 -12.64
CA PHE A 611 1.69 -21.25 -12.24
C PHE A 611 1.26 -20.26 -13.34
N TRP A 612 1.33 -20.66 -14.63
CA TRP A 612 1.14 -19.73 -15.74
C TRP A 612 -0.29 -19.73 -16.25
N GLY A 613 -1.19 -19.07 -15.54
CA GLY A 613 -2.57 -18.83 -15.98
C GLY A 613 -2.75 -17.50 -16.70
N ASP A 614 -4.00 -17.14 -16.97
CA ASP A 614 -4.34 -15.80 -17.46
C ASP A 614 -3.95 -14.75 -16.43
N TYR A 615 -4.19 -15.04 -15.16
CA TYR A 615 -3.61 -14.33 -14.02
C TYR A 615 -2.50 -15.14 -13.37
N VAL A 616 -1.48 -14.50 -12.85
CA VAL A 616 -0.27 -15.07 -12.27
C VAL A 616 0.07 -14.41 -10.94
N VAL A 617 0.66 -15.13 -10.00
CA VAL A 617 0.78 -16.57 -9.82
C VAL A 617 -0.12 -17.00 -8.67
N PRO A 618 -0.80 -18.14 -8.74
CA PRO A 618 -1.56 -18.65 -7.60
C PRO A 618 -0.63 -19.00 -6.44
N SER A 619 -1.11 -18.90 -5.21
CA SER A 619 -0.32 -19.20 -4.01
C SER A 619 0.04 -20.68 -3.81
N VAL A 620 -0.53 -21.55 -4.62
CA VAL A 620 -0.21 -22.99 -4.73
C VAL A 620 -0.25 -23.36 -6.21
N ALA A 621 0.62 -24.23 -6.66
CA ALA A 621 0.58 -24.74 -8.04
C ALA A 621 -0.74 -25.45 -8.33
N ARG A 622 -1.32 -25.20 -9.51
CA ARG A 622 -2.67 -25.72 -9.88
C ARG A 622 -2.76 -27.24 -9.86
N ASN A 623 -1.67 -27.92 -10.17
CA ASN A 623 -1.59 -29.39 -10.15
C ASN A 623 -1.26 -29.96 -8.76
N ASP A 624 -1.01 -29.13 -7.75
CA ASP A 624 -0.74 -29.59 -6.39
C ASP A 624 -2.07 -30.00 -5.70
N PRO A 625 -2.10 -31.14 -4.98
CA PRO A 625 -3.29 -31.57 -4.24
C PRO A 625 -3.83 -30.57 -3.23
N ALA A 626 -2.98 -29.64 -2.75
CA ALA A 626 -3.38 -28.58 -1.83
C ALA A 626 -3.99 -27.37 -2.54
N TYR A 627 -3.99 -27.32 -3.89
CA TYR A 627 -4.58 -26.22 -4.63
C TYR A 627 -6.09 -26.21 -4.50
N CYS A 628 -6.61 -25.06 -4.16
CA CYS A 628 -8.03 -24.79 -4.10
C CYS A 628 -8.35 -23.65 -5.09
N SER A 629 -8.85 -23.98 -6.28
CA SER A 629 -9.37 -22.97 -7.20
C SER A 629 -10.65 -22.36 -6.62
N GLY A 630 -10.76 -21.07 -6.68
CA GLY A 630 -11.94 -20.35 -6.21
C GLY A 630 -13.24 -21.01 -6.69
N GLY A 631 -14.13 -21.22 -5.76
CA GLY A 631 -15.52 -21.58 -5.99
C GLY A 631 -16.41 -20.42 -5.58
N PRO A 632 -17.72 -20.47 -5.76
CA PRO A 632 -18.62 -19.44 -5.28
C PRO A 632 -18.54 -19.26 -3.76
N VAL A 633 -18.93 -18.09 -3.29
CA VAL A 633 -18.94 -17.68 -1.88
C VAL A 633 -19.59 -18.71 -0.99
N HIS A 634 -18.95 -19.04 0.14
CA HIS A 634 -19.67 -19.79 1.17
C HIS A 634 -20.64 -18.90 1.91
N PRO A 635 -21.89 -19.29 1.97
CA PRO A 635 -22.94 -18.43 2.50
C PRO A 635 -22.82 -18.13 3.99
N SER A 636 -22.11 -18.95 4.75
CA SER A 636 -22.06 -18.84 6.22
C SER A 636 -20.95 -17.97 6.75
N SER A 637 -19.85 -17.79 6.01
CA SER A 637 -18.68 -17.08 6.50
C SER A 637 -18.64 -15.62 6.07
N GLY A 638 -19.42 -15.24 5.04
CA GLY A 638 -19.28 -13.93 4.42
C GLY A 638 -17.95 -13.75 3.69
N HIS A 639 -17.12 -14.80 3.63
CA HIS A 639 -15.86 -14.81 2.89
C HIS A 639 -16.09 -15.43 1.53
N PHE A 640 -15.50 -14.82 0.50
CA PHE A 640 -15.51 -15.35 -0.83
C PHE A 640 -14.47 -16.47 -0.95
N ARG A 641 -14.92 -17.66 -1.39
CA ARG A 641 -14.27 -18.60 -2.27
C ARG A 641 -13.30 -19.64 -1.82
N PHE A 642 -12.75 -19.69 -0.65
CA PHE A 642 -11.96 -20.88 -0.32
C PHE A 642 -12.74 -21.82 0.57
N PHE A 643 -13.49 -22.72 -0.10
CA PHE A 643 -14.00 -23.91 0.55
C PHE A 643 -13.11 -25.07 0.18
N ASP A 644 -12.74 -25.75 1.25
CA ASP A 644 -12.28 -27.09 1.16
C ASP A 644 -13.29 -27.93 0.37
N ARG A 645 -12.96 -28.25 -0.88
CA ARG A 645 -13.68 -29.26 -1.65
C ARG A 645 -13.70 -30.60 -0.93
N TYR A 646 -12.93 -30.76 0.12
CA TYR A 646 -12.67 -31.98 0.84
C TYR A 646 -13.39 -32.08 2.19
N GLY A 647 -14.29 -31.19 2.54
CA GLY A 647 -15.34 -31.44 3.50
C GLY A 647 -14.99 -31.38 4.99
N GLU A 648 -13.87 -30.87 5.37
CA GLU A 648 -13.54 -30.64 6.80
C GLU A 648 -13.66 -29.14 7.13
N GLY A 649 -14.73 -28.74 7.74
CA GLY A 649 -15.17 -27.39 8.08
C GLY A 649 -14.16 -26.49 8.80
N SER A 650 -13.05 -26.23 8.15
CA SER A 650 -12.08 -25.21 8.52
C SER A 650 -12.38 -23.89 7.80
N ALA A 651 -12.04 -22.79 8.43
CA ALA A 651 -12.16 -21.46 7.85
C ALA A 651 -11.50 -21.39 6.45
N PRO A 652 -12.00 -20.56 5.54
CA PRO A 652 -11.43 -20.43 4.20
C PRO A 652 -9.94 -20.12 4.28
N GLU A 653 -9.15 -21.01 3.73
CA GLU A 653 -7.71 -20.90 3.75
C GLU A 653 -7.27 -20.10 2.53
N GLN A 654 -6.99 -18.83 2.71
CA GLN A 654 -6.75 -17.86 1.64
C GLN A 654 -5.47 -18.14 0.82
N TRP A 655 -4.46 -18.80 1.43
CA TRP A 655 -3.17 -19.07 0.81
C TRP A 655 -3.11 -20.41 0.04
N LYS A 656 -4.24 -20.93 -0.42
CA LYS A 656 -4.32 -22.21 -1.14
C LYS A 656 -4.64 -22.10 -2.65
N GLY A 657 -4.51 -20.95 -3.25
CA GLY A 657 -4.76 -20.77 -4.68
C GLY A 657 -4.98 -19.33 -5.13
N ALA A 658 -5.37 -18.42 -4.22
CA ALA A 658 -5.45 -16.99 -4.53
C ALA A 658 -4.12 -16.42 -5.00
N VAL A 659 -4.18 -15.38 -5.81
CA VAL A 659 -3.01 -14.60 -6.19
C VAL A 659 -2.77 -13.54 -5.12
N TRP A 660 -1.61 -13.62 -4.48
CA TRP A 660 -1.20 -12.69 -3.43
C TRP A 660 -0.15 -11.71 -3.95
N PRO A 661 -0.41 -10.41 -3.88
CA PRO A 661 0.50 -9.39 -4.42
C PRO A 661 1.94 -9.48 -3.90
N PRO A 662 2.22 -9.75 -2.61
CA PRO A 662 3.60 -9.93 -2.13
C PRO A 662 4.33 -11.10 -2.79
N MET A 663 3.67 -12.26 -2.95
CA MET A 663 4.27 -13.40 -3.65
C MET A 663 4.55 -13.06 -5.11
N ASN A 664 3.58 -12.42 -5.77
CA ASN A 664 3.73 -11.99 -7.15
C ASN A 664 4.91 -11.04 -7.34
N ALA A 665 5.03 -10.01 -6.50
CA ALA A 665 6.13 -9.05 -6.56
C ALA A 665 7.48 -9.74 -6.36
N THR A 666 7.57 -10.68 -5.42
CA THR A 666 8.78 -11.46 -5.14
C THR A 666 9.18 -12.34 -6.33
N VAL A 667 8.22 -13.03 -6.95
CA VAL A 667 8.48 -13.86 -8.13
C VAL A 667 8.89 -13.00 -9.34
N TYR A 668 8.16 -11.89 -9.60
CA TYR A 668 8.50 -10.95 -10.66
C TYR A 668 9.94 -10.42 -10.51
N ASP A 669 10.30 -9.95 -9.34
CA ASP A 669 11.64 -9.44 -9.06
C ASP A 669 12.71 -10.52 -9.24
N GLY A 670 12.43 -11.76 -8.85
CA GLY A 670 13.31 -12.91 -9.10
C GLY A 670 13.52 -13.17 -10.57
N VAL A 671 12.47 -13.19 -11.37
CA VAL A 671 12.49 -13.34 -12.83
C VAL A 671 13.29 -12.19 -13.48
N LYS A 672 13.02 -10.96 -13.05
CA LYS A 672 13.70 -9.76 -13.53
C LYS A 672 15.19 -9.79 -13.16
N ARG A 673 15.53 -10.17 -11.95
CA ARG A 673 16.92 -10.27 -11.45
C ARG A 673 17.77 -11.19 -12.33
N TYR A 674 17.26 -12.35 -12.72
CA TYR A 674 17.96 -13.31 -13.56
C TYR A 674 17.88 -12.99 -15.05
N GLY A 675 17.22 -11.88 -15.40
CA GLY A 675 17.20 -11.35 -16.75
C GLY A 675 16.31 -12.11 -17.72
N PHE A 676 15.29 -12.79 -17.27
CA PHE A 676 14.25 -13.34 -18.14
C PHE A 676 13.29 -12.22 -18.60
N ASP A 677 13.83 -11.23 -19.37
CA ASP A 677 13.14 -9.98 -19.71
C ASP A 677 11.83 -10.19 -20.47
N ASP A 678 11.75 -11.19 -21.35
CA ASP A 678 10.48 -11.54 -22.02
C ASP A 678 9.43 -12.08 -21.03
N VAL A 679 9.84 -12.99 -20.15
CA VAL A 679 8.95 -13.55 -19.13
C VAL A 679 8.52 -12.48 -18.15
N ALA A 680 9.42 -11.59 -17.71
CA ALA A 680 9.10 -10.49 -16.82
C ALA A 680 8.06 -9.54 -17.43
N GLY A 681 8.20 -9.18 -18.70
CA GLY A 681 7.22 -8.32 -19.40
C GLY A 681 5.84 -8.99 -19.54
N ARG A 682 5.80 -10.30 -19.85
CA ARG A 682 4.54 -11.06 -19.90
C ARG A 682 3.89 -11.20 -18.51
N PHE A 683 4.70 -11.40 -17.49
CA PHE A 683 4.27 -11.48 -16.10
C PHE A 683 3.66 -10.13 -15.65
N ALA A 684 4.38 -9.05 -15.84
CA ALA A 684 3.94 -7.70 -15.51
C ALA A 684 2.63 -7.32 -16.24
N ALA A 685 2.49 -7.73 -17.51
CA ALA A 685 1.25 -7.50 -18.27
C ALA A 685 0.05 -8.21 -17.63
N ARG A 686 0.20 -9.47 -17.19
CA ARG A 686 -0.88 -10.25 -16.53
C ARG A 686 -1.23 -9.68 -15.16
N SER A 687 -0.22 -9.35 -14.36
CA SER A 687 -0.43 -8.73 -13.04
C SER A 687 -1.15 -7.38 -13.15
N THR A 688 -0.70 -6.53 -14.07
CA THR A 688 -1.33 -5.24 -14.34
C THR A 688 -2.77 -5.40 -14.86
N ALA A 689 -3.02 -6.38 -15.74
CA ALA A 689 -4.36 -6.65 -16.26
C ALA A 689 -5.32 -7.09 -15.14
N MET A 690 -4.88 -7.96 -14.24
CA MET A 690 -5.65 -8.42 -13.09
C MET A 690 -6.01 -7.27 -12.14
N TYR A 691 -5.04 -6.42 -11.82
CA TYR A 691 -5.28 -5.22 -10.99
C TYR A 691 -6.30 -4.28 -11.65
N LEU A 692 -6.14 -4.01 -12.96
CA LEU A 692 -7.04 -3.13 -13.70
C LEU A 692 -8.43 -3.73 -13.87
N ASP A 693 -8.56 -5.04 -13.96
CA ASP A 693 -9.86 -5.70 -14.02
C ASP A 693 -10.67 -5.45 -12.73
N ALA A 694 -10.06 -5.60 -11.57
CA ALA A 694 -10.67 -5.27 -10.29
C ALA A 694 -10.95 -3.76 -10.15
N TRP A 695 -10.02 -2.92 -10.54
CA TRP A 695 -10.17 -1.47 -10.49
C TRP A 695 -11.29 -0.95 -11.38
N ASP A 696 -11.38 -1.41 -12.61
CA ASP A 696 -12.38 -0.94 -13.59
C ASP A 696 -13.80 -1.39 -13.25
N LYS A 697 -13.93 -2.65 -12.82
CA LYS A 697 -15.25 -3.23 -12.48
C LYS A 697 -15.79 -2.69 -11.17
N GLU A 698 -15.00 -2.79 -10.13
CA GLU A 698 -15.45 -2.53 -8.76
C GLU A 698 -14.79 -1.30 -8.14
N ASN A 699 -13.76 -0.75 -8.79
CA ASN A 699 -12.90 0.30 -8.27
C ASN A 699 -12.25 -0.12 -6.93
N TRP A 700 -11.79 -1.37 -6.87
CA TRP A 700 -11.16 -1.99 -5.74
C TRP A 700 -9.71 -2.33 -6.03
N PHE A 701 -8.93 -2.43 -4.96
CA PHE A 701 -7.57 -2.96 -4.93
C PHE A 701 -7.47 -3.91 -3.72
N PRO A 702 -7.96 -5.16 -3.89
CA PRO A 702 -8.21 -6.10 -2.81
C PRO A 702 -6.92 -6.70 -2.25
N GLU A 703 -7.00 -7.32 -1.07
CA GLU A 703 -5.88 -8.00 -0.41
C GLU A 703 -5.28 -9.12 -1.26
N SER A 704 -6.13 -9.88 -1.94
CA SER A 704 -5.76 -10.96 -2.86
C SER A 704 -6.74 -11.03 -4.03
N PHE A 705 -6.35 -11.72 -5.11
CA PHE A 705 -7.13 -11.84 -6.33
C PHE A 705 -7.46 -13.29 -6.64
N ASP A 706 -8.56 -13.50 -7.37
CA ASP A 706 -8.85 -14.80 -7.96
C ASP A 706 -7.88 -15.07 -9.12
N PRO A 707 -7.34 -16.28 -9.25
CA PRO A 707 -6.47 -16.63 -10.37
C PRO A 707 -7.18 -16.75 -11.71
N GLU A 708 -8.53 -16.74 -11.73
CA GLU A 708 -9.32 -16.90 -12.95
C GLU A 708 -9.97 -15.57 -13.39
N PRO A 709 -9.87 -15.21 -14.68
CA PRO A 709 -10.46 -13.98 -15.22
C PRO A 709 -11.98 -13.92 -15.01
N GLY A 710 -12.46 -12.70 -14.77
CA GLY A 710 -13.90 -12.46 -14.60
C GLY A 710 -14.44 -12.71 -13.19
N GLN A 711 -13.63 -13.30 -12.34
CA GLN A 711 -13.90 -13.54 -10.92
C GLN A 711 -12.89 -12.81 -10.04
N SER A 712 -12.65 -11.57 -10.35
CA SER A 712 -11.45 -10.82 -10.02
C SER A 712 -11.21 -10.53 -8.56
N ILE A 713 -12.14 -10.82 -7.65
CA ILE A 713 -12.05 -10.32 -6.28
C ILE A 713 -12.28 -11.44 -5.28
N MET A 714 -11.21 -11.71 -4.56
CA MET A 714 -11.24 -12.48 -3.34
C MET A 714 -11.54 -11.55 -2.20
N ASP A 715 -12.78 -11.45 -1.80
CA ASP A 715 -13.16 -10.52 -0.76
C ASP A 715 -14.04 -11.16 0.29
N SER A 716 -13.76 -10.86 1.55
CA SER A 716 -14.80 -10.90 2.53
C SER A 716 -15.75 -9.74 2.23
N ALA A 717 -16.95 -10.05 1.87
CA ALA A 717 -17.98 -9.07 1.59
C ALA A 717 -18.29 -8.13 2.77
N VAL A 718 -17.69 -8.34 3.89
CA VAL A 718 -18.02 -7.71 5.17
C VAL A 718 -16.96 -6.71 5.61
N ASP A 719 -15.72 -6.81 5.15
CA ASP A 719 -14.64 -5.93 5.60
C ASP A 719 -14.06 -5.11 4.44
N THR A 720 -14.15 -3.80 4.55
CA THR A 720 -13.59 -2.87 3.57
C THR A 720 -12.07 -2.84 3.54
N ALA A 721 -11.38 -3.35 4.57
CA ALA A 721 -9.94 -3.49 4.56
C ALA A 721 -9.49 -4.40 3.43
N TRP A 722 -10.18 -5.49 3.22
CA TRP A 722 -9.87 -6.49 2.21
C TRP A 722 -10.09 -6.01 0.77
N ARG A 723 -10.90 -4.96 0.59
CA ARG A 723 -11.21 -4.36 -0.72
C ARG A 723 -10.25 -3.26 -1.12
N THR A 724 -9.58 -2.65 -0.14
CA THR A 724 -8.73 -1.48 -0.32
C THR A 724 -7.39 -1.70 0.36
N TYR A 725 -6.76 -2.82 0.02
CA TYR A 725 -5.50 -3.22 0.63
C TYR A 725 -4.32 -2.63 -0.14
N SER A 726 -3.44 -1.92 0.54
CA SER A 726 -2.39 -1.11 -0.11
C SER A 726 -1.40 -1.94 -0.93
N TRP A 727 -0.96 -3.09 -0.45
CA TRP A 727 -0.02 -3.95 -1.20
C TRP A 727 -0.55 -4.48 -2.54
N SER A 728 -1.88 -4.38 -2.78
CA SER A 728 -2.46 -4.68 -4.10
C SER A 728 -1.80 -3.89 -5.22
N ASN A 729 -1.35 -2.67 -4.90
CA ASN A 729 -0.68 -1.79 -5.85
C ASN A 729 0.57 -2.44 -6.45
N ALA A 730 1.24 -3.34 -5.73
CA ALA A 730 2.40 -4.09 -6.23
C ALA A 730 2.09 -4.82 -7.55
N MET A 731 0.85 -5.24 -7.80
CA MET A 731 0.44 -5.87 -9.06
C MET A 731 0.54 -4.92 -10.26
N ALA A 732 0.12 -3.68 -10.08
CA ALA A 732 0.21 -2.63 -11.10
C ALA A 732 1.62 -2.04 -11.18
N VAL A 733 2.31 -1.93 -10.05
CA VAL A 733 3.68 -1.42 -9.92
C VAL A 733 4.68 -2.26 -10.72
N GLN A 734 4.45 -3.56 -10.88
CA GLN A 734 5.27 -4.41 -11.76
C GLN A 734 5.29 -3.89 -13.22
N GLY A 735 4.13 -3.48 -13.76
CA GLY A 735 4.07 -2.88 -15.09
C GLY A 735 4.84 -1.56 -15.19
N LEU A 736 4.79 -0.75 -14.14
CA LEU A 736 5.54 0.51 -14.06
C LEU A 736 7.05 0.25 -13.95
N HIS A 737 7.47 -0.69 -13.10
CA HIS A 737 8.87 -1.08 -12.96
C HIS A 737 9.42 -1.79 -14.21
N GLU A 738 8.57 -2.45 -14.98
CA GLU A 738 8.97 -3.00 -16.27
C GLU A 738 9.32 -1.89 -17.28
N LEU A 739 8.57 -0.78 -17.28
CA LEU A 739 8.85 0.35 -18.13
C LEU A 739 10.06 1.15 -17.67
N ILE A 740 10.19 1.42 -16.37
CA ILE A 740 11.33 2.13 -15.78
C ILE A 740 11.43 1.87 -14.27
N SER A 741 12.63 1.52 -13.81
CA SER A 741 12.96 1.36 -12.40
C SER A 741 14.44 1.62 -12.12
N ASP A 742 14.78 1.74 -10.83
CA ASP A 742 16.13 1.54 -10.31
C ASP A 742 16.59 0.08 -10.52
N ASN A 743 17.89 -0.19 -10.42
CA ASN A 743 18.43 -1.55 -10.37
C ASN A 743 18.92 -1.86 -8.95
N PRO A 744 18.17 -2.63 -8.14
CA PRO A 744 18.57 -2.92 -6.77
C PRO A 744 19.58 -4.07 -6.64
N TRP A 745 19.86 -4.82 -7.74
CA TRP A 745 20.60 -6.06 -7.65
C TRP A 745 22.08 -5.92 -7.95
N ASP A 746 22.44 -5.24 -9.07
CA ASP A 746 23.78 -5.26 -9.62
C ASP A 746 24.38 -3.86 -9.79
N GLY A 747 25.70 -3.79 -9.69
CA GLY A 747 26.50 -2.72 -10.20
C GLY A 747 26.41 -1.37 -9.47
N ASP A 748 26.31 -0.33 -10.25
CA ASP A 748 26.19 1.05 -9.78
C ASP A 748 24.78 1.30 -9.21
N PRO A 749 24.64 1.70 -7.93
CA PRO A 749 23.33 1.99 -7.35
C PRO A 749 22.53 3.10 -8.06
N SER A 750 23.16 3.85 -8.96
CA SER A 750 22.49 4.87 -9.78
C SER A 750 22.03 4.35 -11.14
N ALA A 751 22.30 3.08 -11.46
CA ALA A 751 21.93 2.48 -12.72
C ALA A 751 20.40 2.31 -12.85
N LEU A 752 19.89 2.54 -14.05
CA LEU A 752 18.48 2.38 -14.38
C LEU A 752 18.22 1.13 -15.19
N MET A 753 16.99 0.63 -15.07
CA MET A 753 16.38 -0.32 -15.99
C MET A 753 15.18 0.32 -16.65
N PHE A 754 15.00 0.11 -17.97
CA PHE A 754 13.82 0.61 -18.67
C PHE A 754 13.57 -0.12 -20.00
N GLY A 755 12.37 0.04 -20.53
CA GLY A 755 11.90 -0.64 -21.72
C GLY A 755 11.44 -2.07 -21.46
N THR A 756 10.80 -2.69 -22.44
CA THR A 756 10.17 -4.01 -22.28
C THR A 756 10.22 -4.80 -23.57
N LEU A 757 10.34 -6.13 -23.47
CA LEU A 757 10.21 -7.02 -24.61
C LEU A 757 8.76 -7.44 -24.88
N SER A 758 7.88 -7.43 -23.89
CA SER A 758 6.62 -8.18 -23.99
C SER A 758 5.37 -7.46 -23.48
N LEU A 759 5.47 -6.24 -22.95
CA LEU A 759 4.25 -5.48 -22.65
C LEU A 759 3.47 -5.20 -23.94
N PRO A 760 2.17 -5.46 -24.00
CA PRO A 760 1.39 -5.30 -25.20
C PRO A 760 1.26 -3.83 -25.63
N GLY A 761 1.30 -3.57 -26.93
CA GLY A 761 1.13 -2.23 -27.51
C GLY A 761 2.28 -1.27 -27.21
N THR A 762 1.95 0.01 -27.15
CA THR A 762 2.85 1.09 -26.71
C THR A 762 2.38 1.60 -25.36
N ASN A 763 3.28 1.59 -24.38
CA ASN A 763 3.03 2.10 -23.05
C ASN A 763 3.92 3.30 -22.77
N THR A 764 3.39 4.28 -22.06
CA THR A 764 4.15 5.45 -21.62
C THR A 764 3.95 5.66 -20.13
N VAL A 765 4.98 6.14 -19.47
CA VAL A 765 4.89 6.69 -18.12
C VAL A 765 5.78 7.93 -18.06
N ALA A 766 5.32 8.95 -17.33
CA ALA A 766 6.02 10.23 -17.19
C ALA A 766 6.02 10.68 -15.72
N ASN A 767 6.85 11.65 -15.41
CA ASN A 767 7.04 12.24 -14.09
C ASN A 767 7.62 11.25 -13.04
N VAL A 768 8.33 10.23 -13.50
CA VAL A 768 8.99 9.27 -12.60
C VAL A 768 10.23 9.91 -11.97
N GLN A 769 10.26 9.99 -10.66
CA GLN A 769 11.39 10.59 -9.91
C GLN A 769 12.44 9.53 -9.59
N LEU A 770 13.65 9.69 -10.12
CA LEU A 770 14.79 8.81 -9.88
C LEU A 770 16.08 9.64 -9.74
N ARG A 771 16.77 9.49 -8.63
CA ARG A 771 18.08 10.15 -8.40
C ARG A 771 18.09 11.67 -8.64
N GLY A 772 17.04 12.36 -8.24
CA GLY A 772 16.92 13.80 -8.39
C GLY A 772 16.56 14.29 -9.81
N HIS A 773 16.26 13.37 -10.72
CA HIS A 773 15.82 13.66 -12.08
C HIS A 773 14.39 13.20 -12.31
N THR A 774 13.73 13.86 -13.24
CA THR A 774 12.39 13.49 -13.73
C THR A 774 12.51 12.75 -15.04
N TYR A 775 11.95 11.54 -15.07
CA TYR A 775 12.01 10.69 -16.25
C TYR A 775 10.63 10.50 -16.89
N ALA A 776 10.66 10.33 -18.22
CA ALA A 776 9.54 9.76 -18.97
C ALA A 776 10.08 8.66 -19.88
N VAL A 777 9.32 7.58 -20.03
CA VAL A 777 9.63 6.48 -20.93
C VAL A 777 8.42 6.21 -21.82
N SER A 778 8.72 5.89 -23.07
CA SER A 778 7.75 5.34 -24.04
C SER A 778 8.37 4.08 -24.62
N ALA A 779 7.71 2.95 -24.50
CA ALA A 779 8.16 1.66 -25.03
C ALA A 779 7.03 1.01 -25.84
N GLY A 780 7.35 0.64 -27.07
CA GLY A 780 6.44 0.02 -28.05
C GLY A 780 7.15 -0.96 -28.97
N PRO A 781 6.44 -1.55 -29.95
CA PRO A 781 6.99 -2.57 -30.84
C PRO A 781 8.26 -2.14 -31.58
N ASP A 782 8.29 -0.90 -32.09
CA ASP A 782 9.35 -0.44 -32.97
C ASP A 782 10.22 0.65 -32.37
N ARG A 783 9.89 1.12 -31.16
CA ARG A 783 10.58 2.25 -30.56
C ARG A 783 10.51 2.24 -29.05
N THR A 784 11.67 2.48 -28.42
CA THR A 784 11.77 2.81 -26.99
C THR A 784 12.51 4.15 -26.86
N THR A 785 11.97 5.06 -26.03
CA THR A 785 12.56 6.39 -25.79
C THR A 785 12.59 6.65 -24.30
N LEU A 786 13.76 7.10 -23.79
CA LEU A 786 13.90 7.61 -22.42
C LEU A 786 14.18 9.10 -22.46
N VAL A 787 13.40 9.87 -21.74
CA VAL A 787 13.53 11.31 -21.52
C VAL A 787 13.96 11.55 -20.08
N ARG A 788 14.95 12.42 -19.85
CA ARG A 788 15.38 12.91 -18.54
C ARG A 788 15.30 14.43 -18.54
N ASP A 789 14.59 15.00 -17.57
CA ASP A 789 14.43 16.46 -17.40
C ASP A 789 14.00 17.16 -18.70
N GLY A 790 13.02 16.57 -19.41
CA GLY A 790 12.48 17.08 -20.67
C GLY A 790 13.36 16.84 -21.91
N ARG A 791 14.53 16.19 -21.77
CA ARG A 791 15.43 15.90 -22.90
C ARG A 791 15.52 14.42 -23.18
N THR A 792 15.47 14.03 -24.46
CA THR A 792 15.72 12.63 -24.84
C THR A 792 17.17 12.28 -24.52
N VAL A 793 17.40 11.23 -23.73
CA VAL A 793 18.72 10.69 -23.39
C VAL A 793 19.01 9.34 -24.05
N PHE A 794 17.96 8.61 -24.45
CA PHE A 794 18.08 7.32 -25.12
C PHE A 794 16.95 7.13 -26.13
N ARG A 795 17.28 6.47 -27.25
CA ARG A 795 16.31 6.01 -28.25
C ARG A 795 16.77 4.69 -28.86
N ALA A 796 15.86 3.72 -28.90
CA ALA A 796 16.02 2.52 -29.72
C ALA A 796 14.92 2.48 -30.78
N THR A 797 15.24 2.00 -31.99
CA THR A 797 14.30 1.86 -33.09
C THR A 797 14.53 0.54 -33.84
N GLY A 798 13.45 -0.02 -34.39
CA GLY A 798 13.45 -1.24 -35.21
C GLY A 798 13.10 -2.53 -34.46
N ALA A 799 13.07 -2.52 -33.14
CA ALA A 799 12.74 -3.68 -32.30
C ALA A 799 12.31 -3.22 -30.90
N ARG A 800 11.66 -4.11 -30.14
CA ARG A 800 11.47 -3.95 -28.70
C ARG A 800 12.80 -4.14 -27.99
N VAL A 801 13.02 -3.37 -26.93
CA VAL A 801 14.24 -3.47 -26.14
C VAL A 801 13.95 -3.39 -24.65
N ALA A 802 14.68 -4.19 -23.85
CA ALA A 802 14.83 -4.04 -22.41
C ALA A 802 16.28 -3.63 -22.12
N VAL A 803 16.45 -2.54 -21.39
CA VAL A 803 17.76 -1.96 -21.06
C VAL A 803 18.01 -2.11 -19.56
N ARG A 804 19.23 -2.52 -19.21
CA ARG A 804 19.69 -2.69 -17.82
C ARG A 804 21.02 -1.97 -17.62
N ASN A 805 21.32 -1.66 -16.37
CA ASN A 805 22.58 -1.06 -15.99
C ASN A 805 22.88 0.24 -16.74
N PHE A 806 21.82 0.99 -17.11
CA PHE A 806 22.00 2.24 -17.84
C PHE A 806 22.57 3.32 -16.92
N VAL A 807 23.79 3.71 -17.21
CA VAL A 807 24.47 4.81 -16.53
C VAL A 807 24.91 5.82 -17.58
N LEU A 808 24.41 7.04 -17.48
CA LEU A 808 24.81 8.17 -18.31
C LEU A 808 25.96 8.93 -17.62
N ARG A 809 27.12 9.02 -18.29
CA ARG A 809 28.31 9.71 -17.78
C ARG A 809 28.84 10.71 -18.81
N GLY A 810 28.69 11.99 -18.51
CA GLY A 810 29.16 13.06 -19.40
C GLY A 810 28.62 12.94 -20.82
N SER A 811 29.46 12.60 -21.80
CA SER A 811 29.08 12.50 -23.22
C SER A 811 28.72 11.06 -23.66
N GLY A 812 28.67 10.09 -22.75
CA GLY A 812 28.45 8.69 -23.09
C GLY A 812 27.55 7.94 -22.14
N ALA A 813 27.23 6.70 -22.48
CA ALA A 813 26.50 5.78 -21.61
C ALA A 813 27.05 4.36 -21.72
N SER A 814 26.90 3.60 -20.62
CA SER A 814 27.17 2.17 -20.59
C SER A 814 25.91 1.45 -20.10
N PHE A 815 25.53 0.37 -20.76
CA PHE A 815 24.35 -0.42 -20.44
C PHE A 815 24.36 -1.78 -21.12
N ASP A 816 23.52 -2.67 -20.62
CA ASP A 816 23.18 -3.93 -21.25
C ASP A 816 21.81 -3.80 -21.92
N ILE A 817 21.68 -4.28 -23.14
CA ILE A 817 20.44 -4.25 -23.91
C ILE A 817 20.07 -5.66 -24.34
N ASN A 818 18.80 -6.02 -24.17
CA ASN A 818 18.18 -7.19 -24.75
C ASN A 818 17.16 -6.72 -25.80
N ALA A 819 17.27 -7.18 -27.04
CA ALA A 819 16.39 -6.77 -28.13
C ALA A 819 15.72 -8.00 -28.77
N ASP A 820 14.45 -7.92 -29.13
CA ASP A 820 13.71 -9.00 -29.80
C ASP A 820 14.07 -9.14 -31.28
N GLY A 821 14.82 -8.20 -31.83
CA GLY A 821 15.34 -8.17 -33.19
C GLY A 821 16.46 -7.15 -33.36
N PRO A 822 17.01 -6.99 -34.57
CA PRO A 822 18.01 -5.96 -34.81
C PRO A 822 17.46 -4.57 -34.55
N ALA A 823 18.19 -3.78 -33.75
CA ALA A 823 17.79 -2.43 -33.38
C ALA A 823 18.90 -1.41 -33.66
N ARG A 824 18.52 -0.16 -33.88
CA ARG A 824 19.42 1.01 -33.86
C ARG A 824 19.26 1.71 -32.51
N VAL A 825 20.35 1.86 -31.81
CA VAL A 825 20.40 2.50 -30.48
C VAL A 825 21.14 3.82 -30.59
N GLU A 826 20.58 4.87 -29.98
CA GLU A 826 21.14 6.22 -29.92
C GLU A 826 21.11 6.71 -28.44
N VAL A 827 22.24 7.23 -27.98
CA VAL A 827 22.38 7.93 -26.70
C VAL A 827 22.66 9.40 -26.98
N PHE A 828 21.96 10.27 -26.29
CA PHE A 828 22.08 11.73 -26.45
C PHE A 828 22.81 12.29 -25.21
N ALA A 829 23.98 12.88 -25.47
CA ALA A 829 24.77 13.52 -24.43
C ALA A 829 24.13 14.85 -23.97
N GLU A 830 24.67 15.43 -22.90
CA GLU A 830 24.19 16.72 -22.37
C GLU A 830 24.37 17.87 -23.37
N ASP A 831 25.37 17.79 -24.23
CA ASP A 831 25.62 18.76 -25.34
C ASP A 831 24.68 18.56 -26.54
N GLY A 832 23.72 17.61 -26.46
CA GLY A 832 22.78 17.28 -27.54
C GLY A 832 23.35 16.40 -28.65
N ARG A 833 24.63 16.01 -28.61
CA ARG A 833 25.23 15.13 -29.62
C ARG A 833 24.71 13.70 -29.41
N ALA A 834 24.28 13.09 -30.54
CA ALA A 834 23.87 11.68 -30.53
C ALA A 834 25.06 10.78 -30.91
N ARG A 835 25.24 9.72 -30.09
CA ARG A 835 26.10 8.59 -30.44
C ARG A 835 25.19 7.39 -30.63
N GLY A 836 25.44 6.60 -31.65
CA GLY A 836 24.58 5.48 -31.97
C GLY A 836 25.29 4.32 -32.65
N ARG A 837 24.73 3.13 -32.45
CA ARG A 837 25.19 1.91 -33.14
C ARG A 837 23.98 0.98 -33.40
N LYS A 838 24.20 0.06 -34.33
CA LYS A 838 23.29 -1.07 -34.53
C LYS A 838 23.64 -2.17 -33.53
N VAL A 839 22.62 -2.79 -32.92
CA VAL A 839 22.75 -3.96 -32.09
C VAL A 839 21.99 -5.14 -32.72
N PRO A 840 22.49 -6.38 -32.60
CA PRO A 840 21.75 -7.56 -33.04
C PRO A 840 20.54 -7.82 -32.13
N GLY A 841 19.69 -8.76 -32.49
CA GLY A 841 18.73 -9.36 -31.54
C GLY A 841 19.46 -10.13 -30.44
N GLY A 842 18.80 -10.24 -29.27
CA GLY A 842 19.38 -10.83 -28.07
C GLY A 842 20.16 -9.83 -27.19
N ARG A 843 20.97 -10.36 -26.27
CA ARG A 843 21.69 -9.54 -25.28
C ARG A 843 23.00 -9.01 -25.81
N THR A 844 23.26 -7.75 -25.60
CA THR A 844 24.50 -7.07 -26.01
C THR A 844 24.88 -6.01 -24.97
N HIS A 845 26.17 -5.99 -24.59
CA HIS A 845 26.71 -4.86 -23.83
C HIS A 845 27.04 -3.71 -24.78
N VAL A 846 26.64 -2.48 -24.41
CA VAL A 846 26.83 -1.26 -25.19
C VAL A 846 27.56 -0.23 -24.37
N SER A 847 28.63 0.31 -24.94
CA SER A 847 29.36 1.49 -24.45
C SER A 847 29.40 2.52 -25.61
N LEU A 848 28.87 3.71 -25.39
CA LEU A 848 28.77 4.77 -26.36
C LEU A 848 29.36 6.08 -25.83
#